data_8662e1c6acaa720f947016d0aeafd772
#
_entry.id   8662e1c6acaa720f947016d0aeafd772
#
_cell.length_a   1.000
_cell.length_b   1.000
_cell.length_c   1.000
_cell.angle_alpha   90.00
_cell.angle_beta   90.00
_cell.angle_gamma   90.00
#
_symmetry.space_group_name_H-M   'P 1'
#
loop_
_entity.id
_entity.type
_entity.pdbx_description
1 polymer ?
#
loop_
_entity_poly.entity_id
_entity_poly.type
_entity_poly.pdbx_seq_one_letter_code
_entity_poly.pdbx_strand_id
1 'polypeptide(L)'
;MTKIAARLLAVLAGAAFLYALRVYPFGHGWPSWLFAALLPSYFLLLCWRPALWLFCLPALLPVLDLAPWTGWFFLEEIDLLLLLTVACGYWRLHQRPAAMRLSPAARLWLLLCSLAWLAALLRGLLPLPPWDANAYNNYLSSYNSLRLGKAWAWAMLLLPLLLRDAGHGGWRRYTLPGLLTGLSLVAGCALWERAAFPGLLNLSSDYRITAPFSAMHTGGAALDGYLALGLPFAVLWLVRARPRWHSAAALLLLALALHAALATFSRGLYAAMLAAATLGFVYAVKQLLAGMPAAQRTSQGSRTVLSLLLAAAVALALIAMFGGAGYRGLLAAVVLFSATFVLATHALPWRLAPASAVCALAIEGVLSMLWPGDVAGWLKGPYCLFLLSALLLTGALWPGMRPAGTVRLCLAMLAWTMLACNLAWIGWHWGGKPALPGAALAVLLAAVMLCNRRLHPPLWRLQRGSLSLAGAAAVLLALAIPVSASYYATERFATTAGDLQGRLRHWQGALDMMPADAASAAFGMGLGTFPATYYWHNRLGDVPASISHMEQAGERYVRLASPGYGAGYGELLRLLQRVSLRPDTAYLLALDVRRTGAMPVLQVRLCQRQLLYAQNCISAPLRLRPGDGLWQHYALPIASAWLGSGQWLLRLPVQLELAASGTAVSSVIDIDNLSLRAADGVEQIANGQFTQAGNDWFFSSDHHHLPWHIKNLALQLYIESGWCGVLSLLGLLMLASVRLLRQRSQGHANGYANVAALAAILAFLVVGLFDSLLDVPRITLLFYLLLLGALLQPSAPSPTLCHESTPP
;
A
#
# COMPACT_ATOMS: atom_id res chain seq x y z
N MET A 1 -36.16 3.76 1.21
CA MET A 1 -36.33 2.42 0.58
C MET A 1 -37.35 1.65 1.39
N THR A 2 -38.36 1.03 0.72
CA THR A 2 -39.37 0.21 1.37
C THR A 2 -38.79 -1.10 1.90
N LYS A 3 -39.47 -1.74 2.87
CA LYS A 3 -39.07 -3.04 3.42
C LYS A 3 -39.03 -4.14 2.35
N ILE A 4 -39.98 -4.06 1.41
CA ILE A 4 -40.07 -5.01 0.30
C ILE A 4 -38.88 -4.86 -0.64
N ALA A 5 -38.56 -3.63 -1.05
CA ALA A 5 -37.39 -3.36 -1.91
C ALA A 5 -36.07 -3.80 -1.25
N ALA A 6 -35.92 -3.61 0.07
CA ALA A 6 -34.73 -4.08 0.79
C ALA A 6 -34.61 -5.61 0.78
N ARG A 7 -35.73 -6.33 1.03
CA ARG A 7 -35.75 -7.79 0.99
C ARG A 7 -35.49 -8.34 -0.41
N LEU A 8 -36.06 -7.70 -1.45
CA LEU A 8 -35.83 -8.09 -2.83
C LEU A 8 -34.33 -7.96 -3.20
N LEU A 9 -33.69 -6.82 -2.84
CA LEU A 9 -32.26 -6.63 -3.05
C LEU A 9 -31.42 -7.65 -2.27
N ALA A 10 -31.81 -8.01 -1.06
CA ALA A 10 -31.13 -9.04 -0.29
C ALA A 10 -31.20 -10.40 -0.98
N VAL A 11 -32.38 -10.78 -1.51
CA VAL A 11 -32.56 -12.04 -2.25
C VAL A 11 -31.77 -12.04 -3.56
N LEU A 12 -31.80 -10.92 -4.31
CA LEU A 12 -31.04 -10.80 -5.56
C LEU A 12 -29.50 -10.87 -5.29
N ALA A 13 -29.02 -10.20 -4.25
CA ALA A 13 -27.61 -10.30 -3.87
C ALA A 13 -27.22 -11.73 -3.41
N GLY A 14 -28.11 -12.41 -2.69
CA GLY A 14 -27.92 -13.79 -2.31
C GLY A 14 -27.88 -14.75 -3.50
N ALA A 15 -28.80 -14.57 -4.45
CA ALA A 15 -28.82 -15.36 -5.68
C ALA A 15 -27.58 -15.11 -6.56
N ALA A 16 -27.16 -13.83 -6.69
CA ALA A 16 -25.93 -13.47 -7.40
C ALA A 16 -24.69 -14.06 -6.72
N PHE A 17 -24.66 -14.07 -5.38
CA PHE A 17 -23.57 -14.73 -4.62
C PHE A 17 -23.52 -16.23 -4.90
N LEU A 18 -24.65 -16.93 -4.84
CA LEU A 18 -24.69 -18.36 -5.09
C LEU A 18 -24.31 -18.70 -6.53
N TYR A 19 -24.74 -17.89 -7.49
CA TYR A 19 -24.34 -18.05 -8.89
C TYR A 19 -22.82 -17.83 -9.06
N ALA A 20 -22.28 -16.74 -8.51
CA ALA A 20 -20.85 -16.45 -8.58
C ALA A 20 -20.02 -17.55 -7.89
N LEU A 21 -20.49 -18.06 -6.74
CA LEU A 21 -19.83 -19.16 -6.03
C LEU A 21 -19.79 -20.47 -6.84
N ARG A 22 -20.86 -20.74 -7.61
CA ARG A 22 -20.93 -21.93 -8.47
C ARG A 22 -19.89 -21.90 -9.60
N VAL A 23 -19.63 -20.72 -10.16
CA VAL A 23 -18.70 -20.57 -11.30
C VAL A 23 -17.28 -20.19 -10.86
N TYR A 24 -17.09 -19.87 -9.57
CA TYR A 24 -15.80 -19.48 -9.05
C TYR A 24 -14.79 -20.62 -9.13
N PRO A 25 -13.60 -20.41 -9.70
CA PRO A 25 -12.57 -21.44 -9.81
C PRO A 25 -11.90 -21.66 -8.44
N PHE A 26 -12.45 -22.55 -7.62
CA PHE A 26 -11.76 -23.05 -6.45
C PHE A 26 -10.58 -23.92 -6.89
N GLY A 27 -9.55 -23.29 -7.41
CA GLY A 27 -8.39 -23.91 -8.00
C GLY A 27 -7.47 -24.59 -6.99
N HIS A 28 -6.36 -25.09 -7.50
CA HIS A 28 -5.35 -25.79 -6.73
C HIS A 28 -4.56 -24.84 -5.83
N GLY A 29 -4.49 -25.15 -4.54
CA GLY A 29 -3.61 -24.46 -3.59
C GLY A 29 -4.30 -23.95 -2.33
N TRP A 30 -3.49 -23.68 -1.32
CA TRP A 30 -3.95 -23.24 0.00
C TRP A 30 -4.75 -21.91 0.01
N PRO A 31 -4.52 -20.92 -0.91
CA PRO A 31 -5.31 -19.69 -0.88
C PRO A 31 -6.79 -19.91 -1.17
N SER A 32 -7.11 -20.80 -2.12
CA SER A 32 -8.50 -21.16 -2.45
C SER A 32 -9.21 -21.84 -1.28
N TRP A 33 -8.54 -22.75 -0.58
CA TRP A 33 -9.10 -23.39 0.62
C TRP A 33 -9.31 -22.40 1.75
N LEU A 34 -8.36 -21.48 1.94
CA LEU A 34 -8.49 -20.42 2.95
C LEU A 34 -9.68 -19.51 2.61
N PHE A 35 -9.85 -19.15 1.34
CA PHE A 35 -10.98 -18.35 0.90
C PHE A 35 -12.31 -19.10 1.04
N ALA A 36 -12.36 -20.39 0.68
CA ALA A 36 -13.54 -21.24 0.89
C ALA A 36 -13.96 -21.31 2.37
N ALA A 37 -13.00 -21.32 3.31
CA ALA A 37 -13.28 -21.26 4.74
C ALA A 37 -13.67 -19.86 5.23
N LEU A 38 -13.13 -18.81 4.61
CA LEU A 38 -13.43 -17.43 4.95
C LEU A 38 -14.90 -17.06 4.68
N LEU A 39 -15.47 -17.52 3.57
CA LEU A 39 -16.85 -17.19 3.16
C LEU A 39 -17.90 -17.61 4.21
N PRO A 40 -18.00 -18.87 4.65
CA PRO A 40 -18.96 -19.25 5.69
C PRO A 40 -18.67 -18.60 7.04
N SER A 41 -17.37 -18.41 7.38
CA SER A 41 -16.99 -17.73 8.61
C SER A 41 -17.45 -16.27 8.60
N TYR A 42 -17.30 -15.57 7.49
CA TYR A 42 -17.79 -14.21 7.31
C TYR A 42 -19.32 -14.13 7.37
N PHE A 43 -20.01 -15.06 6.71
CA PHE A 43 -21.47 -15.15 6.80
C PHE A 43 -21.95 -15.31 8.26
N LEU A 44 -21.35 -16.23 9.01
CA LEU A 44 -21.66 -16.44 10.43
C LEU A 44 -21.39 -15.19 11.28
N LEU A 45 -20.26 -14.48 11.01
CA LEU A 45 -19.95 -13.21 11.68
C LEU A 45 -21.01 -12.14 11.40
N LEU A 46 -21.48 -12.02 10.14
CA LEU A 46 -22.55 -11.10 9.78
C LEU A 46 -23.89 -11.50 10.42
N CYS A 47 -24.15 -12.81 10.53
CA CYS A 47 -25.32 -13.31 11.26
C CYS A 47 -25.29 -12.99 12.75
N TRP A 48 -24.13 -13.06 13.37
CA TRP A 48 -23.95 -12.75 14.78
C TRP A 48 -23.99 -11.23 15.07
N ARG A 49 -23.15 -10.46 14.33
CA ARG A 49 -23.07 -8.99 14.50
C ARG A 49 -22.95 -8.31 13.12
N PRO A 50 -24.06 -7.86 12.55
CA PRO A 50 -24.07 -7.25 11.21
C PRO A 50 -23.07 -6.10 11.04
N ALA A 51 -22.83 -5.27 12.05
CA ALA A 51 -21.90 -4.14 11.97
C ALA A 51 -20.42 -4.55 11.81
N LEU A 52 -20.07 -5.84 11.94
CA LEU A 52 -18.68 -6.31 11.75
C LEU A 52 -18.19 -6.16 10.31
N TRP A 53 -19.06 -5.96 9.32
CA TRP A 53 -18.63 -5.63 7.98
C TRP A 53 -17.77 -4.35 7.94
N LEU A 54 -18.03 -3.38 8.85
CA LEU A 54 -17.22 -2.17 9.01
C LEU A 54 -15.77 -2.45 9.44
N PHE A 55 -15.51 -3.59 10.07
CA PHE A 55 -14.16 -4.07 10.39
C PHE A 55 -13.61 -4.95 9.26
N CYS A 56 -14.37 -5.96 8.85
CA CYS A 56 -13.89 -6.99 7.93
C CYS A 56 -13.57 -6.45 6.54
N LEU A 57 -14.41 -5.56 5.98
CA LEU A 57 -14.14 -5.02 4.64
C LEU A 57 -12.86 -4.18 4.61
N PRO A 58 -12.63 -3.17 5.47
CA PRO A 58 -11.36 -2.44 5.47
C PRO A 58 -10.14 -3.30 5.78
N ALA A 59 -10.29 -4.39 6.53
CA ALA A 59 -9.21 -5.32 6.84
C ALA A 59 -8.84 -6.24 5.66
N LEU A 60 -9.85 -6.77 4.97
CA LEU A 60 -9.68 -7.80 3.93
C LEU A 60 -9.52 -7.21 2.53
N LEU A 61 -10.14 -6.06 2.26
CA LEU A 61 -10.14 -5.41 0.96
C LEU A 61 -8.73 -5.22 0.36
N PRO A 62 -7.70 -4.83 1.12
CA PRO A 62 -6.37 -4.67 0.55
C PRO A 62 -5.62 -5.99 0.31
N VAL A 63 -5.99 -7.08 0.98
CA VAL A 63 -5.21 -8.34 0.96
C VAL A 63 -5.90 -9.48 0.23
N LEU A 64 -7.19 -9.35 -0.05
CA LEU A 64 -7.96 -10.38 -0.73
C LEU A 64 -7.87 -10.18 -2.25
N ASP A 65 -6.85 -10.74 -2.84
CA ASP A 65 -6.52 -10.68 -4.26
C ASP A 65 -5.96 -12.02 -4.72
N LEU A 66 -6.83 -12.88 -5.21
CA LEU A 66 -6.46 -14.22 -5.70
C LEU A 66 -6.41 -14.29 -7.23
N ALA A 67 -6.52 -13.16 -7.94
CA ALA A 67 -6.44 -13.13 -9.39
C ALA A 67 -5.24 -13.88 -9.99
N PRO A 68 -4.03 -13.86 -9.38
CA PRO A 68 -2.90 -14.65 -9.87
C PRO A 68 -3.06 -16.18 -9.74
N TRP A 69 -4.07 -16.65 -9.00
CA TRP A 69 -4.39 -18.08 -8.85
C TRP A 69 -5.64 -18.48 -9.60
N THR A 70 -6.63 -17.58 -9.67
CA THR A 70 -7.96 -17.86 -10.22
C THR A 70 -8.13 -17.35 -11.65
N GLY A 71 -7.32 -16.38 -12.07
CA GLY A 71 -7.51 -15.65 -13.31
C GLY A 71 -8.62 -14.57 -13.25
N TRP A 72 -9.36 -14.50 -12.15
CA TRP A 72 -10.50 -13.59 -12.00
C TRP A 72 -10.03 -12.21 -11.53
N PHE A 73 -10.14 -11.20 -12.39
CA PHE A 73 -9.77 -9.80 -12.09
C PHE A 73 -10.89 -8.79 -12.36
N PHE A 74 -11.98 -9.21 -13.00
CA PHE A 74 -13.19 -8.40 -13.15
C PHE A 74 -14.14 -8.58 -11.97
N LEU A 75 -14.43 -9.83 -11.62
CA LEU A 75 -15.14 -10.21 -10.40
C LEU A 75 -14.11 -10.76 -9.43
N GLU A 76 -13.76 -9.95 -8.43
CA GLU A 76 -12.74 -10.27 -7.44
C GLU A 76 -13.39 -10.96 -6.23
N GLU A 77 -12.58 -11.64 -5.43
CA GLU A 77 -13.02 -12.32 -4.18
C GLU A 77 -13.73 -11.35 -3.22
N ILE A 78 -13.32 -10.08 -3.22
CA ILE A 78 -13.97 -9.06 -2.41
C ILE A 78 -15.43 -8.82 -2.83
N ASP A 79 -15.76 -8.98 -4.12
CA ASP A 79 -17.12 -8.81 -4.61
C ASP A 79 -18.05 -9.87 -4.02
N LEU A 80 -17.56 -11.10 -3.79
CA LEU A 80 -18.30 -12.16 -3.09
C LEU A 80 -18.60 -11.78 -1.63
N LEU A 81 -17.62 -11.17 -0.93
CA LEU A 81 -17.86 -10.67 0.43
C LEU A 81 -18.85 -9.49 0.43
N LEU A 82 -18.78 -8.63 -0.57
CA LEU A 82 -19.71 -7.51 -0.73
C LEU A 82 -21.14 -7.99 -1.01
N LEU A 83 -21.32 -9.00 -1.86
CA LEU A 83 -22.62 -9.65 -2.07
C LEU A 83 -23.19 -10.22 -0.79
N LEU A 84 -22.40 -10.94 0.01
CA LEU A 84 -22.82 -11.42 1.33
C LEU A 84 -23.18 -10.28 2.28
N THR A 85 -22.39 -9.21 2.29
CA THR A 85 -22.65 -8.02 3.12
C THR A 85 -23.99 -7.38 2.75
N VAL A 86 -24.25 -7.21 1.45
CA VAL A 86 -25.51 -6.65 0.94
C VAL A 86 -26.66 -7.59 1.27
N ALA A 87 -26.56 -8.89 0.98
CA ALA A 87 -27.60 -9.87 1.27
C ALA A 87 -28.00 -9.85 2.77
N CYS A 88 -27.04 -10.07 3.66
CA CYS A 88 -27.29 -10.09 5.11
C CYS A 88 -27.71 -8.72 5.65
N GLY A 89 -27.08 -7.66 5.17
CA GLY A 89 -27.30 -6.30 5.65
C GLY A 89 -28.68 -5.77 5.28
N TYR A 90 -29.12 -5.96 4.02
CA TYR A 90 -30.43 -5.51 3.56
C TYR A 90 -31.58 -6.36 4.10
N TRP A 91 -31.36 -7.66 4.31
CA TRP A 91 -32.37 -8.49 5.00
C TRP A 91 -32.74 -7.94 6.38
N ARG A 92 -31.75 -7.34 7.08
CA ARG A 92 -31.88 -6.77 8.43
C ARG A 92 -31.95 -5.25 8.47
N LEU A 93 -32.01 -4.56 7.32
CA LEU A 93 -31.90 -3.11 7.23
C LEU A 93 -32.95 -2.39 8.11
N HIS A 94 -34.18 -2.92 8.16
CA HIS A 94 -35.29 -2.32 8.90
C HIS A 94 -35.41 -2.78 10.37
N GLN A 95 -34.51 -3.63 10.84
CA GLN A 95 -34.55 -4.07 12.25
C GLN A 95 -34.07 -2.99 13.23
N ARG A 96 -33.31 -2.00 12.74
CA ARG A 96 -32.82 -0.87 13.54
C ARG A 96 -32.96 0.42 12.73
N PRO A 97 -33.31 1.54 13.40
CA PRO A 97 -33.34 2.84 12.72
C PRO A 97 -31.94 3.26 12.29
N ALA A 98 -31.87 4.12 11.26
CA ALA A 98 -30.62 4.71 10.82
C ALA A 98 -30.08 5.64 11.91
N ALA A 99 -28.89 5.32 12.40
CA ALA A 99 -28.22 6.08 13.47
C ALA A 99 -27.53 7.35 12.92
N MET A 100 -27.29 7.39 11.60
CA MET A 100 -26.65 8.50 10.91
C MET A 100 -27.53 9.00 9.76
N ARG A 101 -27.32 10.24 9.35
CA ARG A 101 -28.02 10.87 8.23
C ARG A 101 -27.04 11.64 7.33
N LEU A 102 -27.48 11.92 6.11
CA LEU A 102 -26.78 12.82 5.20
C LEU A 102 -27.49 14.19 5.19
N SER A 103 -26.70 15.26 5.10
CA SER A 103 -27.26 16.59 4.85
C SER A 103 -27.92 16.66 3.47
N PRO A 104 -28.88 17.60 3.25
CA PRO A 104 -29.48 17.80 1.93
C PRO A 104 -28.42 18.05 0.84
N ALA A 105 -27.40 18.86 1.13
CA ALA A 105 -26.30 19.11 0.21
C ALA A 105 -25.51 17.83 -0.13
N ALA A 106 -25.25 16.97 0.88
CA ALA A 106 -24.59 15.70 0.63
C ALA A 106 -25.42 14.76 -0.26
N ARG A 107 -26.72 14.72 -0.05
CA ARG A 107 -27.65 13.93 -0.90
C ARG A 107 -27.66 14.45 -2.33
N LEU A 108 -27.69 15.77 -2.51
CA LEU A 108 -27.65 16.37 -3.85
C LEU A 108 -26.35 16.03 -4.58
N TRP A 109 -25.19 16.25 -3.95
CA TRP A 109 -23.91 15.95 -4.58
C TRP A 109 -23.72 14.45 -4.85
N LEU A 110 -24.19 13.56 -3.98
CA LEU A 110 -24.19 12.11 -4.23
C LEU A 110 -25.09 11.73 -5.41
N LEU A 111 -26.24 12.37 -5.55
CA LEU A 111 -27.12 12.17 -6.69
C LEU A 111 -26.45 12.62 -7.99
N LEU A 112 -25.88 13.83 -8.02
CA LEU A 112 -25.16 14.36 -9.18
C LEU A 112 -23.97 13.46 -9.57
N CYS A 113 -23.19 13.01 -8.59
CA CYS A 113 -22.09 12.08 -8.82
C CYS A 113 -22.56 10.72 -9.35
N SER A 114 -23.68 10.21 -8.85
CA SER A 114 -24.26 8.94 -9.33
C SER A 114 -24.81 9.06 -10.75
N LEU A 115 -25.39 10.20 -11.10
CA LEU A 115 -25.88 10.45 -12.47
C LEU A 115 -24.71 10.61 -13.45
N ALA A 116 -23.68 11.36 -13.08
CA ALA A 116 -22.45 11.48 -13.90
C ALA A 116 -21.76 10.13 -14.09
N TRP A 117 -21.64 9.35 -13.01
CA TRP A 117 -21.11 8.00 -13.06
C TRP A 117 -21.93 7.08 -13.98
N LEU A 118 -23.28 7.11 -13.87
CA LEU A 118 -24.15 6.29 -14.70
C LEU A 118 -24.02 6.66 -16.18
N ALA A 119 -23.97 7.95 -16.49
CA ALA A 119 -23.77 8.44 -17.85
C ALA A 119 -22.43 7.96 -18.42
N ALA A 120 -21.34 8.08 -17.65
CA ALA A 120 -20.01 7.61 -18.02
C ALA A 120 -19.95 6.08 -18.18
N LEU A 121 -20.62 5.34 -17.29
CA LEU A 121 -20.74 3.88 -17.39
C LEU A 121 -21.44 3.45 -18.67
N LEU A 122 -22.61 4.05 -18.96
CA LEU A 122 -23.38 3.72 -20.16
C LEU A 122 -22.63 4.08 -21.45
N ARG A 123 -21.97 5.23 -21.49
CA ARG A 123 -21.14 5.63 -22.64
C ARG A 123 -19.97 4.68 -22.88
N GLY A 124 -19.34 4.16 -21.83
CA GLY A 124 -18.21 3.22 -21.95
C GLY A 124 -18.65 1.79 -22.25
N LEU A 125 -19.85 1.40 -21.82
CA LEU A 125 -20.37 0.05 -22.00
C LEU A 125 -21.05 -0.17 -23.35
N LEU A 126 -21.68 0.86 -23.90
CA LEU A 126 -22.46 0.75 -25.14
C LEU A 126 -21.63 1.12 -26.38
N PRO A 127 -21.79 0.39 -27.53
CA PRO A 127 -22.67 -0.77 -27.71
C PRO A 127 -22.15 -2.00 -26.97
N LEU A 128 -23.05 -2.86 -26.47
CA LEU A 128 -22.68 -4.07 -25.76
C LEU A 128 -22.03 -5.06 -26.74
N PRO A 129 -20.79 -5.48 -26.49
CA PRO A 129 -20.17 -6.55 -27.26
C PRO A 129 -20.78 -7.92 -26.88
N PRO A 130 -20.54 -8.97 -27.66
CA PRO A 130 -20.97 -10.33 -27.33
C PRO A 130 -20.51 -10.75 -25.94
N TRP A 131 -21.37 -11.44 -25.21
CA TRP A 131 -21.03 -12.04 -23.93
C TRP A 131 -20.42 -13.43 -24.15
N ASP A 132 -19.15 -13.47 -24.38
CA ASP A 132 -18.37 -14.70 -24.61
C ASP A 132 -17.22 -14.85 -23.62
N ALA A 133 -16.34 -15.83 -23.86
CA ALA A 133 -15.18 -16.10 -23.02
C ALA A 133 -14.17 -14.93 -22.99
N ASN A 134 -14.24 -14.00 -23.95
CA ASN A 134 -13.36 -12.85 -24.07
C ASN A 134 -13.93 -11.57 -23.47
N ALA A 135 -15.18 -11.57 -23.02
CA ALA A 135 -15.85 -10.38 -22.48
C ALA A 135 -15.04 -9.69 -21.38
N TYR A 136 -14.38 -10.48 -20.55
CA TYR A 136 -13.58 -10.03 -19.42
C TYR A 136 -12.09 -10.34 -19.52
N ASN A 137 -11.59 -10.54 -20.73
CA ASN A 137 -10.25 -11.06 -20.96
C ASN A 137 -9.15 -10.01 -20.83
N ASN A 138 -9.47 -8.74 -21.10
CA ASN A 138 -8.50 -7.64 -21.06
C ASN A 138 -9.18 -6.28 -20.85
N TYR A 139 -8.38 -5.21 -20.74
CA TYR A 139 -8.88 -3.84 -20.55
C TYR A 139 -9.39 -3.16 -21.83
N LEU A 140 -9.29 -3.81 -22.99
CA LEU A 140 -9.77 -3.26 -24.27
C LEU A 140 -11.27 -3.49 -24.50
N SER A 141 -11.87 -4.43 -23.77
CA SER A 141 -13.30 -4.71 -23.83
C SER A 141 -14.13 -3.56 -23.24
N SER A 142 -15.30 -3.26 -23.84
CA SER A 142 -16.27 -2.31 -23.26
C SER A 142 -16.75 -2.74 -21.87
N TYR A 143 -16.66 -4.02 -21.52
CA TYR A 143 -16.95 -4.50 -20.17
C TYR A 143 -15.97 -4.00 -19.10
N ASN A 144 -14.81 -3.43 -19.51
CA ASN A 144 -13.91 -2.74 -18.60
C ASN A 144 -14.61 -1.59 -17.83
N SER A 145 -15.64 -1.01 -18.44
CA SER A 145 -16.51 0.00 -17.80
C SER A 145 -17.17 -0.54 -16.53
N LEU A 146 -17.63 -1.81 -16.55
CA LEU A 146 -18.21 -2.46 -15.35
C LEU A 146 -17.14 -2.70 -14.28
N ARG A 147 -15.92 -3.09 -14.67
CA ARG A 147 -14.81 -3.27 -13.73
C ARG A 147 -14.50 -1.98 -12.96
N LEU A 148 -14.39 -0.85 -13.64
CA LEU A 148 -14.13 0.44 -13.00
C LEU A 148 -15.36 0.97 -12.25
N GLY A 149 -16.54 0.81 -12.88
CA GLY A 149 -17.81 1.29 -12.31
C GLY A 149 -18.22 0.59 -11.01
N LYS A 150 -17.82 -0.66 -10.79
CA LYS A 150 -18.28 -1.46 -9.63
C LYS A 150 -17.94 -0.81 -8.29
N ALA A 151 -16.83 -0.06 -8.16
CA ALA A 151 -16.43 0.57 -6.91
C ALA A 151 -17.47 1.58 -6.41
N TRP A 152 -18.00 2.44 -7.31
CA TRP A 152 -19.07 3.37 -6.96
C TRP A 152 -20.39 2.67 -6.69
N ALA A 153 -20.74 1.67 -7.50
CA ALA A 153 -21.94 0.87 -7.30
C ALA A 153 -21.95 0.22 -5.91
N TRP A 154 -20.84 -0.42 -5.50
CA TRP A 154 -20.69 -0.99 -4.17
C TRP A 154 -20.79 0.06 -3.07
N ALA A 155 -20.15 1.21 -3.24
CA ALA A 155 -20.23 2.30 -2.27
C ALA A 155 -21.68 2.77 -2.05
N MET A 156 -22.45 2.90 -3.13
CA MET A 156 -23.87 3.28 -3.05
C MET A 156 -24.73 2.17 -2.45
N LEU A 157 -24.50 0.91 -2.77
CA LEU A 157 -25.17 -0.22 -2.14
C LEU A 157 -24.84 -0.35 -0.65
N LEU A 158 -23.62 -0.03 -0.23
CA LEU A 158 -23.24 -0.06 1.19
C LEU A 158 -23.72 1.18 1.98
N LEU A 159 -24.09 2.28 1.32
CA LEU A 159 -24.47 3.52 1.98
C LEU A 159 -25.65 3.37 2.97
N PRO A 160 -26.76 2.67 2.66
CA PRO A 160 -27.83 2.45 3.64
C PRO A 160 -27.38 1.67 4.86
N LEU A 161 -26.47 0.70 4.68
CA LEU A 161 -25.89 -0.07 5.77
C LEU A 161 -24.95 0.82 6.60
N LEU A 162 -24.19 1.68 5.95
CA LEU A 162 -23.30 2.64 6.61
C LEU A 162 -24.09 3.65 7.46
N LEU A 163 -25.22 4.15 6.98
CA LEU A 163 -26.13 5.03 7.71
C LEU A 163 -26.69 4.37 8.96
N ARG A 164 -26.95 3.06 8.91
CA ARG A 164 -27.44 2.27 10.05
C ARG A 164 -26.34 1.96 11.06
N ASP A 165 -25.19 1.46 10.58
CA ASP A 165 -24.20 0.78 11.42
C ASP A 165 -23.06 1.69 11.90
N ALA A 166 -22.82 2.84 11.24
CA ALA A 166 -21.75 3.77 11.63
C ALA A 166 -22.07 4.62 12.87
N GLY A 167 -23.32 4.63 13.34
CA GLY A 167 -23.74 5.36 14.53
C GLY A 167 -23.21 4.77 15.85
N HIS A 168 -23.43 5.49 16.97
CA HIS A 168 -23.03 5.08 18.32
C HIS A 168 -21.56 4.66 18.45
N GLY A 169 -20.67 5.32 17.72
CA GLY A 169 -19.23 5.02 17.72
C GLY A 169 -18.84 3.82 16.84
N GLY A 170 -19.75 3.22 16.06
CA GLY A 170 -19.49 2.05 15.22
C GLY A 170 -18.37 2.28 14.21
N TRP A 171 -18.30 3.47 13.63
CA TRP A 171 -17.18 3.87 12.77
C TRP A 171 -15.82 3.75 13.48
N ARG A 172 -15.71 4.26 14.71
CA ARG A 172 -14.45 4.19 15.48
C ARG A 172 -14.18 2.80 16.04
N ARG A 173 -15.24 2.11 16.43
CA ARG A 173 -15.13 0.79 17.08
C ARG A 173 -14.72 -0.29 16.09
N TYR A 174 -15.14 -0.20 14.84
CA TYR A 174 -14.94 -1.24 13.83
C TYR A 174 -14.05 -0.79 12.67
N THR A 175 -14.31 0.38 12.07
CA THR A 175 -13.60 0.79 10.86
C THR A 175 -12.13 1.11 11.12
N LEU A 176 -11.83 1.84 12.20
CA LEU A 176 -10.44 2.15 12.54
C LEU A 176 -9.60 0.89 12.82
N PRO A 177 -10.02 -0.06 13.68
CA PRO A 177 -9.31 -1.33 13.82
C PRO A 177 -9.20 -2.12 12.51
N GLY A 178 -10.26 -2.13 11.67
CA GLY A 178 -10.22 -2.78 10.35
C GLY A 178 -9.14 -2.19 9.44
N LEU A 179 -9.06 -0.86 9.35
CA LEU A 179 -8.01 -0.15 8.60
C LEU A 179 -6.60 -0.48 9.13
N LEU A 180 -6.42 -0.48 10.45
CA LEU A 180 -5.13 -0.80 11.06
C LEU A 180 -4.74 -2.27 10.84
N THR A 181 -5.70 -3.18 10.91
CA THR A 181 -5.48 -4.60 10.60
C THR A 181 -5.09 -4.78 9.12
N GLY A 182 -5.82 -4.18 8.19
CA GLY A 182 -5.47 -4.20 6.77
C GLY A 182 -4.07 -3.63 6.51
N LEU A 183 -3.74 -2.49 7.14
CA LEU A 183 -2.41 -1.88 7.05
C LEU A 183 -1.32 -2.80 7.61
N SER A 184 -1.59 -3.51 8.72
CA SER A 184 -0.66 -4.47 9.30
C SER A 184 -0.38 -5.63 8.35
N LEU A 185 -1.43 -6.17 7.72
CA LEU A 185 -1.32 -7.27 6.75
C LEU A 185 -0.55 -6.84 5.50
N VAL A 186 -0.86 -5.67 4.95
CA VAL A 186 -0.15 -5.12 3.77
C VAL A 186 1.31 -4.85 4.10
N ALA A 187 1.60 -4.20 5.24
CA ALA A 187 2.97 -3.92 5.66
C ALA A 187 3.75 -5.22 5.94
N GLY A 188 3.11 -6.24 6.53
CA GLY A 188 3.70 -7.56 6.72
C GLY A 188 4.01 -8.26 5.40
N CYS A 189 3.10 -8.22 4.43
CA CYS A 189 3.31 -8.76 3.10
C CYS A 189 4.45 -8.03 2.35
N ALA A 190 4.49 -6.70 2.44
CA ALA A 190 5.55 -5.88 1.86
C ALA A 190 6.93 -6.19 2.47
N LEU A 191 6.98 -6.38 3.79
CA LEU A 191 8.20 -6.77 4.49
C LEU A 191 8.67 -8.16 4.07
N TRP A 192 7.73 -9.11 3.99
CA TRP A 192 8.03 -10.47 3.51
C TRP A 192 8.55 -10.46 2.07
N GLU A 193 7.87 -9.76 1.16
CA GLU A 193 8.28 -9.65 -0.23
C GLU A 193 9.68 -9.04 -0.35
N ARG A 194 9.94 -7.97 0.41
CA ARG A 194 11.27 -7.34 0.44
C ARG A 194 12.34 -8.28 0.98
N ALA A 195 12.05 -9.02 2.06
CA ALA A 195 12.99 -9.97 2.65
C ALA A 195 13.29 -11.15 1.73
N ALA A 196 12.26 -11.67 1.05
CA ALA A 196 12.36 -12.88 0.23
C ALA A 196 13.03 -12.63 -1.13
N PHE A 197 12.76 -11.47 -1.77
CA PHE A 197 13.28 -11.16 -3.11
C PHE A 197 14.63 -10.43 -3.06
N PRO A 198 14.70 -9.10 -2.88
CA PRO A 198 15.99 -8.41 -2.95
C PRO A 198 16.78 -8.42 -1.64
N GLY A 199 16.12 -8.72 -0.50
CA GLY A 199 16.67 -8.56 0.84
C GLY A 199 16.27 -7.22 1.48
N LEU A 200 16.00 -7.25 2.80
CA LEU A 200 15.45 -6.11 3.57
C LEU A 200 16.28 -4.83 3.45
N LEU A 201 17.62 -4.97 3.47
CA LEU A 201 18.56 -3.85 3.48
C LEU A 201 19.21 -3.59 2.10
N ASN A 202 18.86 -4.39 1.09
CA ASN A 202 19.36 -4.18 -0.27
C ASN A 202 18.56 -3.07 -0.96
N LEU A 203 18.86 -1.83 -0.64
CA LEU A 203 18.20 -0.66 -1.21
C LEU A 203 18.78 -0.21 -2.56
N SER A 204 19.79 -0.93 -3.07
CA SER A 204 20.36 -0.68 -4.41
C SER A 204 19.63 -1.43 -5.52
N SER A 205 18.79 -2.40 -5.17
CA SER A 205 17.98 -3.14 -6.14
C SER A 205 16.85 -2.27 -6.71
N ASP A 206 16.61 -2.36 -8.00
CA ASP A 206 15.50 -1.76 -8.72
C ASP A 206 14.15 -2.48 -8.47
N TYR A 207 14.18 -3.60 -7.75
CA TYR A 207 12.96 -4.34 -7.39
C TYR A 207 12.01 -3.51 -6.54
N ARG A 208 10.81 -3.31 -7.04
CA ARG A 208 9.73 -2.60 -6.36
C ARG A 208 8.73 -3.59 -5.80
N ILE A 209 8.41 -3.40 -4.53
CA ILE A 209 7.40 -4.23 -3.86
C ILE A 209 6.01 -3.94 -4.40
N THR A 210 5.19 -4.97 -4.49
CA THR A 210 3.79 -4.91 -4.89
C THR A 210 2.83 -5.28 -3.76
N ALA A 211 3.37 -5.91 -2.71
CA ALA A 211 2.61 -6.46 -1.60
C ALA A 211 1.42 -7.32 -2.10
N PRO A 212 0.20 -7.29 -1.56
CA PRO A 212 -0.89 -8.13 -2.05
C PRO A 212 -1.71 -7.47 -3.18
N PHE A 213 -1.08 -6.64 -4.03
CA PHE A 213 -1.82 -5.98 -5.12
C PHE A 213 -1.37 -6.51 -6.46
N SER A 214 -2.23 -7.30 -7.11
CA SER A 214 -2.03 -7.70 -8.50
C SER A 214 -2.41 -6.56 -9.46
N ALA A 215 -1.79 -6.55 -10.60
CA ALA A 215 -2.16 -5.69 -11.72
C ALA A 215 -1.71 -6.32 -13.03
N MET A 216 -2.35 -5.92 -14.13
CA MET A 216 -1.98 -6.37 -15.47
C MET A 216 -0.55 -5.94 -15.85
N HIS A 217 -0.07 -4.81 -15.34
CA HIS A 217 1.25 -4.28 -15.71
C HIS A 217 1.95 -3.64 -14.51
N THR A 218 3.26 -3.48 -14.66
CA THR A 218 4.11 -2.90 -13.62
C THR A 218 3.75 -1.44 -13.35
N GLY A 219 3.90 -0.99 -12.10
CA GLY A 219 3.66 0.42 -11.79
C GLY A 219 3.01 0.73 -10.46
N GLY A 220 2.69 -0.27 -9.65
CA GLY A 220 2.51 -0.15 -8.20
C GLY A 220 1.53 0.88 -7.62
N ALA A 221 0.70 1.55 -8.43
CA ALA A 221 -0.20 2.62 -7.96
C ALA A 221 -1.17 2.17 -6.86
N ALA A 222 -1.57 0.90 -6.87
CA ALA A 222 -2.48 0.35 -5.87
C ALA A 222 -1.89 0.37 -4.46
N LEU A 223 -0.65 -0.10 -4.29
CA LEU A 223 0.05 -0.07 -3.01
C LEU A 223 0.24 1.37 -2.51
N ASP A 224 0.67 2.27 -3.41
CA ASP A 224 0.88 3.69 -3.08
C ASP A 224 -0.43 4.36 -2.61
N GLY A 225 -1.52 4.16 -3.34
CA GLY A 225 -2.85 4.67 -2.99
C GLY A 225 -3.36 4.11 -1.66
N TYR A 226 -3.16 2.82 -1.41
CA TYR A 226 -3.54 2.20 -0.14
C TYR A 226 -2.74 2.73 1.05
N LEU A 227 -1.41 2.83 0.93
CA LEU A 227 -0.55 3.36 1.99
C LEU A 227 -0.86 4.84 2.28
N ALA A 228 -1.17 5.63 1.24
CA ALA A 228 -1.63 7.01 1.39
C ALA A 228 -2.92 7.12 2.23
N LEU A 229 -3.87 6.19 2.03
CA LEU A 229 -5.10 6.12 2.81
C LEU A 229 -4.87 5.61 4.24
N GLY A 230 -3.97 4.64 4.44
CA GLY A 230 -3.80 3.93 5.69
C GLY A 230 -2.88 4.61 6.71
N LEU A 231 -1.76 5.19 6.27
CA LEU A 231 -0.73 5.77 7.14
C LEU A 231 -1.24 6.84 8.13
N PRO A 232 -2.11 7.80 7.75
CA PRO A 232 -2.64 8.78 8.69
C PRO A 232 -3.38 8.16 9.87
N PHE A 233 -4.00 7.00 9.71
CA PHE A 233 -4.69 6.29 10.78
C PHE A 233 -3.73 5.56 11.73
N ALA A 234 -2.57 5.10 11.23
CA ALA A 234 -1.50 4.58 12.10
C ALA A 234 -0.93 5.68 13.00
N VAL A 235 -0.71 6.88 12.45
CA VAL A 235 -0.31 8.06 13.24
C VAL A 235 -1.40 8.44 14.25
N LEU A 236 -2.67 8.42 13.85
CA LEU A 236 -3.80 8.67 14.75
C LEU A 236 -3.82 7.68 15.91
N TRP A 237 -3.58 6.39 15.63
CA TRP A 237 -3.53 5.37 16.68
C TRP A 237 -2.38 5.64 17.65
N LEU A 238 -1.18 5.96 17.16
CA LEU A 238 -0.02 6.30 17.99
C LEU A 238 -0.29 7.50 18.91
N VAL A 239 -0.89 8.58 18.38
CA VAL A 239 -1.21 9.79 19.15
C VAL A 239 -2.25 9.50 20.24
N ARG A 240 -3.17 8.54 20.02
CA ARG A 240 -4.27 8.19 20.94
C ARG A 240 -3.94 7.06 21.89
N ALA A 241 -2.89 6.31 21.64
CA ALA A 241 -2.55 5.12 22.43
C ALA A 241 -2.30 5.50 23.90
N ARG A 242 -3.06 4.93 24.82
CA ARG A 242 -2.93 5.22 26.27
C ARG A 242 -2.12 4.16 27.02
N PRO A 243 -2.42 2.85 26.91
CA PRO A 243 -1.56 1.81 27.50
C PRO A 243 -0.20 1.77 26.80
N ARG A 244 0.88 1.50 27.52
CA ARG A 244 2.24 1.45 26.97
C ARG A 244 2.39 0.45 25.81
N TRP A 245 1.75 -0.71 25.91
CA TRP A 245 1.79 -1.74 24.88
C TRP A 245 1.08 -1.30 23.58
N HIS A 246 -0.03 -0.52 23.68
CA HIS A 246 -0.67 0.08 22.50
C HIS A 246 0.24 1.08 21.79
N SER A 247 1.01 1.86 22.55
CA SER A 247 1.98 2.79 21.97
C SER A 247 3.10 2.05 21.26
N ALA A 248 3.60 0.96 21.84
CA ALA A 248 4.61 0.12 21.23
C ALA A 248 4.10 -0.56 19.96
N ALA A 249 2.89 -1.12 20.00
CA ALA A 249 2.26 -1.74 18.84
C ALA A 249 1.99 -0.73 17.71
N ALA A 250 1.51 0.47 18.06
CA ALA A 250 1.29 1.55 17.09
C ALA A 250 2.60 2.03 16.46
N LEU A 251 3.68 2.13 17.24
CA LEU A 251 5.00 2.49 16.74
C LEU A 251 5.57 1.41 15.83
N LEU A 252 5.42 0.14 16.20
CA LEU A 252 5.82 -0.99 15.35
C LEU A 252 5.06 -0.99 14.02
N LEU A 253 3.72 -0.83 14.06
CA LEU A 253 2.92 -0.75 12.84
C LEU A 253 3.36 0.43 11.98
N LEU A 254 3.59 1.59 12.59
CA LEU A 254 4.06 2.77 11.86
C LEU A 254 5.44 2.51 11.23
N ALA A 255 6.35 1.83 11.93
CA ALA A 255 7.66 1.46 11.41
C ALA A 255 7.54 0.53 10.19
N LEU A 256 6.71 -0.51 10.28
CA LEU A 256 6.49 -1.46 9.19
C LEU A 256 5.82 -0.77 7.99
N ALA A 257 4.80 0.06 8.23
CA ALA A 257 4.09 0.78 7.17
C ALA A 257 4.97 1.85 6.50
N LEU A 258 5.82 2.55 7.28
CA LEU A 258 6.81 3.49 6.74
C LEU A 258 7.88 2.75 5.93
N HIS A 259 8.38 1.59 6.42
CA HIS A 259 9.30 0.77 5.64
C HIS A 259 8.68 0.35 4.30
N ALA A 260 7.45 -0.14 4.31
CA ALA A 260 6.71 -0.46 3.09
C ALA A 260 6.60 0.76 2.17
N ALA A 261 6.19 1.92 2.69
CA ALA A 261 6.03 3.15 1.91
C ALA A 261 7.35 3.64 1.29
N LEU A 262 8.44 3.58 2.04
CA LEU A 262 9.77 3.99 1.55
C LEU A 262 10.32 2.98 0.51
N ALA A 263 10.08 1.69 0.71
CA ALA A 263 10.54 0.63 -0.20
C ALA A 263 9.75 0.57 -1.52
N THR A 264 8.67 1.35 -1.70
CA THR A 264 8.02 1.52 -3.01
C THR A 264 8.86 2.36 -3.97
N PHE A 265 9.77 3.19 -3.46
CA PHE A 265 10.52 4.19 -4.22
C PHE A 265 9.61 5.11 -5.06
N SER A 266 8.41 5.36 -4.55
CA SER A 266 7.40 6.19 -5.24
C SER A 266 7.50 7.65 -4.79
N ARG A 267 7.91 8.52 -5.71
CA ARG A 267 7.97 9.98 -5.47
C ARG A 267 6.59 10.57 -5.14
N GLY A 268 5.54 10.06 -5.80
CA GLY A 268 4.15 10.47 -5.56
C GLY A 268 3.72 10.17 -4.11
N LEU A 269 4.05 8.96 -3.61
CA LEU A 269 3.74 8.58 -2.23
C LEU A 269 4.56 9.41 -1.22
N TYR A 270 5.83 9.72 -1.51
CA TYR A 270 6.64 10.56 -0.63
C TYR A 270 6.07 11.98 -0.52
N ALA A 271 5.65 12.58 -1.65
CA ALA A 271 4.96 13.87 -1.65
C ALA A 271 3.63 13.82 -0.88
N ALA A 272 2.88 12.74 -1.02
CA ALA A 272 1.62 12.51 -0.29
C ALA A 272 1.83 12.41 1.23
N MET A 273 2.85 11.67 1.66
CA MET A 273 3.22 11.58 3.08
C MET A 273 3.63 12.94 3.64
N LEU A 274 4.40 13.72 2.89
CA LEU A 274 4.79 15.07 3.28
C LEU A 274 3.58 16.00 3.40
N ALA A 275 2.66 15.97 2.44
CA ALA A 275 1.43 16.76 2.48
C ALA A 275 0.53 16.39 3.68
N ALA A 276 0.35 15.09 3.94
CA ALA A 276 -0.40 14.61 5.10
C ALA A 276 0.26 14.99 6.43
N ALA A 277 1.58 14.86 6.54
CA ALA A 277 2.35 15.25 7.71
C ALA A 277 2.27 16.76 7.96
N THR A 278 2.38 17.58 6.91
CA THR A 278 2.23 19.04 6.99
C THR A 278 0.85 19.44 7.50
N LEU A 279 -0.21 18.81 6.98
CA LEU A 279 -1.59 19.06 7.46
C LEU A 279 -1.73 18.70 8.94
N GLY A 280 -1.22 17.54 9.35
CA GLY A 280 -1.22 17.10 10.75
C GLY A 280 -0.43 18.04 11.66
N PHE A 281 0.74 18.49 11.22
CA PHE A 281 1.58 19.45 11.93
C PHE A 281 0.91 20.83 12.10
N VAL A 282 0.38 21.40 11.03
CA VAL A 282 -0.36 22.67 11.07
C VAL A 282 -1.55 22.56 12.04
N TYR A 283 -2.23 21.43 12.04
CA TYR A 283 -3.32 21.21 12.99
C TYR A 283 -2.81 21.16 14.43
N ALA A 284 -1.76 20.41 14.70
CA ALA A 284 -1.19 20.29 16.04
C ALA A 284 -0.72 21.64 16.59
N VAL A 285 -0.03 22.44 15.75
CA VAL A 285 0.41 23.80 16.10
C VAL A 285 -0.79 24.71 16.40
N LYS A 286 -1.82 24.69 15.54
CA LYS A 286 -3.04 25.49 15.80
C LYS A 286 -3.74 25.13 17.12
N GLN A 287 -3.79 23.84 17.45
CA GLN A 287 -4.38 23.40 18.73
C GLN A 287 -3.54 23.85 19.93
N LEU A 288 -2.22 23.78 19.79
CA LEU A 288 -1.30 24.25 20.83
C LEU A 288 -1.49 25.76 21.09
N LEU A 289 -1.55 26.56 20.02
CA LEU A 289 -1.70 28.02 20.12
C LEU A 289 -3.10 28.45 20.58
N ALA A 290 -4.16 27.73 20.22
CA ALA A 290 -5.53 28.06 20.58
C ALA A 290 -5.80 28.00 22.09
N GLY A 291 -5.07 27.12 22.82
CA GLY A 291 -5.19 26.98 24.28
C GLY A 291 -4.38 28.01 25.08
N MET A 292 -3.67 28.96 24.44
CA MET A 292 -2.74 29.89 25.11
C MET A 292 -3.23 31.32 25.12
N PRO A 293 -2.97 32.07 26.20
CA PRO A 293 -3.16 33.54 26.23
C PRO A 293 -2.33 34.23 25.15
N ALA A 294 -2.82 35.35 24.64
CA ALA A 294 -2.17 36.10 23.54
C ALA A 294 -0.69 36.49 23.85
N ALA A 295 -0.40 36.87 25.08
CA ALA A 295 0.97 37.24 25.53
C ALA A 295 1.96 36.04 25.49
N GLN A 296 1.48 34.78 25.54
CA GLN A 296 2.33 33.58 25.47
C GLN A 296 2.55 33.07 24.06
N ARG A 297 1.74 33.51 23.08
CA ARG A 297 1.79 32.96 21.70
C ARG A 297 3.09 33.30 20.98
N THR A 298 3.63 34.50 21.18
CA THR A 298 4.92 34.91 20.57
C THR A 298 6.09 34.12 21.13
N SER A 299 6.17 33.96 22.45
CA SER A 299 7.18 33.12 23.10
C SER A 299 7.10 31.65 22.67
N GLN A 300 5.90 31.12 22.47
CA GLN A 300 5.71 29.76 21.99
C GLN A 300 6.05 29.60 20.50
N GLY A 301 5.82 30.63 19.69
CA GLY A 301 6.25 30.66 18.29
C GLY A 301 7.76 30.51 18.17
N SER A 302 8.54 31.30 18.92
CA SER A 302 10.00 31.20 18.94
C SER A 302 10.50 29.83 19.39
N ARG A 303 9.83 29.19 20.36
CA ARG A 303 10.17 27.82 20.81
C ARG A 303 9.87 26.76 19.78
N THR A 304 8.76 26.91 19.07
CA THR A 304 8.43 25.99 17.97
C THR A 304 9.50 26.07 16.89
N VAL A 305 9.95 27.29 16.54
CA VAL A 305 11.06 27.48 15.59
C VAL A 305 12.35 26.86 16.12
N LEU A 306 12.71 27.11 17.40
CA LEU A 306 13.92 26.53 18.00
C LEU A 306 13.86 24.98 18.03
N SER A 307 12.69 24.39 18.33
CA SER A 307 12.51 22.94 18.29
C SER A 307 12.64 22.38 16.88
N LEU A 308 12.18 23.09 15.86
CA LEU A 308 12.33 22.70 14.46
C LEU A 308 13.79 22.79 14.00
N LEU A 309 14.50 23.86 14.39
CA LEU A 309 15.92 24.01 14.10
C LEU A 309 16.74 22.90 14.75
N LEU A 310 16.43 22.56 16.01
CA LEU A 310 17.07 21.45 16.70
C LEU A 310 16.79 20.11 16.00
N ALA A 311 15.54 19.86 15.60
CA ALA A 311 15.18 18.65 14.85
C ALA A 311 15.92 18.57 13.51
N ALA A 312 16.05 19.70 12.79
CA ALA A 312 16.82 19.76 11.55
C ALA A 312 18.31 19.50 11.79
N ALA A 313 18.89 20.05 12.84
CA ALA A 313 20.27 19.81 13.21
C ALA A 313 20.52 18.33 13.56
N VAL A 314 19.61 17.71 14.31
CA VAL A 314 19.66 16.27 14.61
C VAL A 314 19.57 15.45 13.32
N ALA A 315 18.66 15.79 12.39
CA ALA A 315 18.55 15.10 11.11
C ALA A 315 19.86 15.22 10.30
N LEU A 316 20.49 16.40 10.26
CA LEU A 316 21.79 16.61 9.59
C LEU A 316 22.90 15.75 10.22
N ALA A 317 22.94 15.66 11.55
CA ALA A 317 23.92 14.81 12.25
C ALA A 317 23.69 13.32 11.91
N LEU A 318 22.44 12.87 11.83
CA LEU A 318 22.11 11.49 11.43
C LEU A 318 22.50 11.22 9.97
N ILE A 319 22.27 12.16 9.06
CA ILE A 319 22.72 12.06 7.66
C ILE A 319 24.24 11.97 7.58
N ALA A 320 24.96 12.82 8.32
CA ALA A 320 26.41 12.79 8.37
C ALA A 320 26.96 11.48 8.94
N MET A 321 26.31 10.93 9.98
CA MET A 321 26.68 9.62 10.55
C MET A 321 26.40 8.47 9.56
N PHE A 322 25.31 8.53 8.83
CA PHE A 322 25.02 7.52 7.79
C PHE A 322 26.04 7.60 6.65
N GLY A 323 26.35 8.80 6.16
CA GLY A 323 27.34 9.00 5.10
C GLY A 323 28.74 8.53 5.50
N GLY A 324 29.13 8.67 6.78
CA GLY A 324 30.42 8.26 7.28
C GLY A 324 30.56 6.81 7.70
N ALA A 325 29.55 6.26 8.40
CA ALA A 325 29.62 4.94 9.03
C ALA A 325 28.42 4.01 8.68
N GLY A 326 27.61 4.39 7.71
CA GLY A 326 26.47 3.61 7.23
C GLY A 326 25.38 3.39 8.30
N TYR A 327 24.65 2.29 8.16
CA TYR A 327 23.55 1.93 9.08
C TYR A 327 23.97 1.84 10.55
N ARG A 328 25.22 1.43 10.79
CA ARG A 328 25.76 1.22 12.14
C ARG A 328 25.88 2.53 12.89
N GLY A 329 26.48 3.53 12.24
CA GLY A 329 26.59 4.88 12.78
C GLY A 329 25.24 5.56 12.95
N LEU A 330 24.35 5.40 11.97
CA LEU A 330 22.99 5.93 12.01
C LEU A 330 22.20 5.39 13.22
N LEU A 331 22.15 4.07 13.39
CA LEU A 331 21.40 3.45 14.49
C LEU A 331 21.97 3.84 15.85
N ALA A 332 23.29 3.87 15.98
CA ALA A 332 23.94 4.30 17.20
C ALA A 332 23.61 5.75 17.55
N ALA A 333 23.61 6.65 16.57
CA ALA A 333 23.24 8.04 16.76
C ALA A 333 21.74 8.20 17.11
N VAL A 334 20.84 7.44 16.47
CA VAL A 334 19.40 7.43 16.81
C VAL A 334 19.18 7.02 18.27
N VAL A 335 19.91 5.98 18.75
CA VAL A 335 19.83 5.55 20.15
C VAL A 335 20.37 6.64 21.09
N LEU A 336 21.51 7.26 20.76
CA LEU A 336 22.05 8.36 21.56
C LEU A 336 21.07 9.52 21.68
N PHE A 337 20.48 10.00 20.57
CA PHE A 337 19.48 11.06 20.58
C PHE A 337 18.22 10.69 21.34
N SER A 338 17.75 9.45 21.19
CA SER A 338 16.58 8.95 21.92
C SER A 338 16.82 8.90 23.43
N ALA A 339 17.98 8.40 23.84
CA ALA A 339 18.41 8.39 25.23
C ALA A 339 18.52 9.82 25.77
N THR A 340 19.16 10.71 25.01
CA THR A 340 19.32 12.12 25.37
C THR A 340 17.96 12.84 25.53
N PHE A 341 17.01 12.56 24.65
CA PHE A 341 15.66 13.15 24.73
C PHE A 341 14.99 12.84 26.07
N VAL A 342 15.13 11.60 26.55
CA VAL A 342 14.61 11.20 27.87
C VAL A 342 15.42 11.85 29.00
N LEU A 343 16.75 11.75 28.95
CA LEU A 343 17.62 12.23 30.03
C LEU A 343 17.59 13.76 30.19
N ALA A 344 17.39 14.51 29.12
CA ALA A 344 17.29 15.98 29.16
C ALA A 344 16.13 16.53 30.00
N THR A 345 15.23 15.67 30.45
CA THR A 345 14.16 16.01 31.39
C THR A 345 14.50 15.76 32.86
N HIS A 346 15.67 15.16 33.16
CA HIS A 346 16.15 14.86 34.50
C HIS A 346 17.24 15.83 34.93
N ALA A 347 17.43 16.01 36.26
CA ALA A 347 18.49 16.86 36.81
C ALA A 347 19.80 16.08 36.88
N LEU A 348 20.49 16.00 35.77
CA LEU A 348 21.79 15.32 35.70
C LEU A 348 22.88 16.05 36.49
N PRO A 349 23.79 15.33 37.17
CA PRO A 349 24.88 15.92 37.96
C PRO A 349 26.06 16.32 37.05
N TRP A 350 25.91 17.48 36.38
CA TRP A 350 26.90 17.96 35.40
C TRP A 350 28.31 18.13 35.94
N ARG A 351 28.46 18.36 37.24
CA ARG A 351 29.77 18.41 37.90
C ARG A 351 30.54 17.10 37.78
N LEU A 352 29.84 15.98 37.58
CA LEU A 352 30.43 14.68 37.41
C LEU A 352 30.65 14.27 35.95
N ALA A 353 30.24 15.10 34.97
CA ALA A 353 30.40 14.77 33.57
C ALA A 353 31.84 14.51 33.15
N PRO A 354 32.87 15.30 33.57
CA PRO A 354 34.26 14.98 33.24
C PRO A 354 34.73 13.66 33.84
N ALA A 355 34.41 13.40 35.11
CA ALA A 355 34.75 12.14 35.77
C ALA A 355 34.04 10.95 35.11
N SER A 356 32.76 11.10 34.74
CA SER A 356 32.01 10.07 34.01
C SER A 356 32.62 9.80 32.63
N ALA A 357 33.07 10.83 31.92
CA ALA A 357 33.74 10.66 30.63
C ALA A 357 35.08 9.92 30.75
N VAL A 358 35.88 10.26 31.76
CA VAL A 358 37.14 9.55 32.05
C VAL A 358 36.88 8.08 32.42
N CYS A 359 35.86 7.82 33.27
CA CYS A 359 35.48 6.46 33.62
C CYS A 359 34.96 5.70 32.40
N ALA A 360 34.14 6.32 31.54
CA ALA A 360 33.65 5.70 30.31
C ALA A 360 34.80 5.33 29.38
N LEU A 361 35.75 6.23 29.15
CA LEU A 361 36.93 5.96 28.32
C LEU A 361 37.83 4.86 28.92
N ALA A 362 38.00 4.84 30.24
CA ALA A 362 38.78 3.79 30.92
C ALA A 362 38.10 2.43 30.79
N ILE A 363 36.78 2.34 31.01
CA ILE A 363 35.99 1.12 30.84
C ILE A 363 36.06 0.62 29.39
N GLU A 364 35.88 1.52 28.43
CA GLU A 364 35.95 1.20 27.01
C GLU A 364 37.35 0.77 26.58
N GLY A 365 38.38 1.43 27.08
CA GLY A 365 39.77 1.07 26.85
C GLY A 365 40.10 -0.33 27.38
N VAL A 366 39.69 -0.65 28.60
CA VAL A 366 39.88 -1.98 29.20
C VAL A 366 39.09 -3.05 28.43
N LEU A 367 37.84 -2.77 28.12
CA LEU A 367 36.98 -3.72 27.39
C LEU A 367 37.44 -3.92 25.94
N SER A 368 37.99 -2.90 25.30
CA SER A 368 38.59 -3.05 23.98
C SER A 368 39.87 -3.88 23.97
N MET A 369 40.64 -3.84 25.06
CA MET A 369 41.80 -4.70 25.25
C MET A 369 41.43 -6.15 25.57
N LEU A 370 40.36 -6.34 26.35
CA LEU A 370 39.87 -7.67 26.73
C LEU A 370 39.08 -8.34 25.60
N TRP A 371 38.60 -7.58 24.64
CA TRP A 371 37.81 -8.03 23.50
C TRP A 371 38.46 -7.65 22.18
N PRO A 372 39.61 -8.25 21.84
CA PRO A 372 40.28 -7.93 20.59
C PRO A 372 39.45 -8.45 19.39
N GLY A 373 38.88 -7.53 18.62
CA GLY A 373 38.42 -7.70 17.24
C GLY A 373 37.40 -8.78 17.00
N ASP A 374 37.55 -9.82 16.38
CA ASP A 374 36.57 -10.70 15.73
C ASP A 374 36.18 -11.95 16.54
N VAL A 375 35.54 -11.78 17.68
CA VAL A 375 34.89 -12.93 18.34
C VAL A 375 33.50 -13.11 17.73
N ALA A 376 33.34 -14.20 16.95
CA ALA A 376 32.13 -14.55 16.18
C ALA A 376 31.59 -13.41 15.31
N GLY A 377 31.56 -13.56 14.00
CA GLY A 377 31.34 -12.55 12.94
C GLY A 377 30.16 -11.56 13.07
N TRP A 378 29.27 -11.73 14.04
CA TRP A 378 28.14 -10.84 14.32
C TRP A 378 28.23 -10.08 15.66
N LEU A 379 29.11 -10.53 16.62
CA LEU A 379 29.32 -9.90 17.91
C LEU A 379 30.65 -9.13 17.92
N LYS A 380 30.65 -7.94 17.29
CA LYS A 380 31.84 -7.07 17.29
C LYS A 380 31.88 -6.20 18.55
N GLY A 381 33.07 -6.02 19.13
CA GLY A 381 33.27 -5.31 20.41
C GLY A 381 32.51 -4.01 20.58
N PRO A 382 32.52 -3.05 19.62
CA PRO A 382 31.77 -1.81 19.71
C PRO A 382 30.27 -1.97 19.91
N TYR A 383 29.66 -3.01 19.35
CA TYR A 383 28.24 -3.28 19.55
C TYR A 383 27.92 -3.82 20.95
N CYS A 384 28.78 -4.68 21.47
CA CYS A 384 28.57 -5.22 22.80
C CYS A 384 28.62 -4.11 23.85
N LEU A 385 29.59 -3.20 23.73
CA LEU A 385 29.70 -2.04 24.60
C LEU A 385 28.53 -1.08 24.46
N PHE A 386 28.10 -0.86 23.23
CA PHE A 386 26.92 -0.04 22.97
C PHE A 386 25.64 -0.63 23.59
N LEU A 387 25.45 -1.95 23.47
CA LEU A 387 24.34 -2.66 24.09
C LEU A 387 24.43 -2.63 25.62
N LEU A 388 25.61 -2.83 26.17
CA LEU A 388 25.85 -2.73 27.62
C LEU A 388 25.50 -1.33 28.13
N SER A 389 25.96 -0.29 27.46
CA SER A 389 25.67 1.09 27.81
C SER A 389 24.17 1.39 27.74
N ALA A 390 23.45 0.89 26.70
CA ALA A 390 22.02 1.01 26.56
C ALA A 390 21.25 0.26 27.65
N LEU A 391 21.71 -0.94 28.04
CA LEU A 391 21.15 -1.73 29.16
C LEU A 391 21.37 -1.04 30.51
N LEU A 392 22.55 -0.51 30.77
CA LEU A 392 22.83 0.27 31.97
C LEU A 392 21.96 1.50 32.08
N LEU A 393 21.74 2.20 30.95
CA LEU A 393 20.85 3.35 30.91
C LEU A 393 19.41 2.96 31.16
N THR A 394 18.95 1.87 30.54
CA THR A 394 17.60 1.36 30.75
C THR A 394 17.39 0.94 32.20
N GLY A 395 18.35 0.24 32.77
CA GLY A 395 18.35 -0.13 34.20
C GLY A 395 18.33 1.09 35.12
N ALA A 396 19.18 2.07 34.86
CA ALA A 396 19.21 3.32 35.65
C ALA A 396 17.89 4.12 35.57
N LEU A 397 17.15 4.01 34.48
CA LEU A 397 15.85 4.69 34.31
C LEU A 397 14.65 3.81 34.72
N TRP A 398 14.86 2.54 35.06
CA TRP A 398 13.76 1.62 35.42
C TRP A 398 13.06 2.04 36.72
N PRO A 399 11.73 2.20 36.72
CA PRO A 399 11.00 2.69 37.90
C PRO A 399 11.08 1.79 39.14
N GLY A 400 11.35 0.50 38.96
CA GLY A 400 11.38 -0.52 40.03
C GLY A 400 12.72 -0.64 40.74
N MET A 401 13.81 -0.08 40.22
CA MET A 401 15.10 -0.08 40.91
C MET A 401 15.15 0.97 42.03
N ARG A 402 15.58 0.54 43.24
CA ARG A 402 15.65 1.38 44.47
C ARG A 402 17.04 1.90 44.84
N PRO A 403 17.95 2.30 43.95
CA PRO A 403 19.11 3.06 44.35
C PRO A 403 18.71 4.47 44.79
N ALA A 404 19.46 5.08 45.68
CA ALA A 404 19.26 6.49 46.04
C ALA A 404 19.25 7.35 44.75
N GLY A 405 18.36 8.35 44.69
CA GLY A 405 18.10 9.12 43.47
C GLY A 405 19.38 9.70 42.83
N THR A 406 20.38 10.05 43.65
CA THR A 406 21.69 10.56 43.20
C THR A 406 22.52 9.49 42.49
N VAL A 407 22.60 8.28 43.02
CA VAL A 407 23.34 7.16 42.41
C VAL A 407 22.75 6.79 41.05
N ARG A 408 21.43 6.79 40.96
CA ARG A 408 20.72 6.54 39.70
C ARG A 408 21.06 7.57 38.63
N LEU A 409 21.13 8.85 38.97
CA LEU A 409 21.47 9.91 38.04
C LEU A 409 22.96 9.88 37.64
N CYS A 410 23.83 9.44 38.55
CA CYS A 410 25.25 9.22 38.24
C CYS A 410 25.44 8.04 37.26
N LEU A 411 24.72 6.92 37.48
CA LEU A 411 24.72 5.79 36.55
C LEU A 411 24.17 6.15 35.19
N ALA A 412 23.10 6.95 35.13
CA ALA A 412 22.52 7.45 33.89
C ALA A 412 23.49 8.38 33.14
N MET A 413 24.27 9.21 33.86
CA MET A 413 25.28 10.07 33.28
C MET A 413 26.43 9.25 32.72
N LEU A 414 26.92 8.26 33.48
CA LEU A 414 27.97 7.33 33.02
C LEU A 414 27.53 6.55 31.77
N ALA A 415 26.31 6.00 31.78
CA ALA A 415 25.81 5.26 30.64
C ALA A 415 25.66 6.17 29.40
N TRP A 416 25.25 7.42 29.57
CA TRP A 416 25.17 8.36 28.46
C TRP A 416 26.54 8.72 27.89
N THR A 417 27.54 8.95 28.75
CA THR A 417 28.95 9.22 28.29
C THR A 417 29.52 8.01 27.58
N MET A 418 29.28 6.79 28.05
CA MET A 418 29.61 5.55 27.34
C MET A 418 28.97 5.46 25.98
N LEU A 419 27.65 5.76 25.84
CA LEU A 419 26.97 5.79 24.53
C LEU A 419 27.59 6.82 23.58
N ALA A 420 27.99 7.98 24.07
CA ALA A 420 28.66 9.01 23.28
C ALA A 420 30.05 8.57 22.78
N CYS A 421 30.86 7.98 23.68
CA CYS A 421 32.18 7.42 23.32
C CYS A 421 32.06 6.26 22.32
N ASN A 422 31.10 5.35 22.57
CA ASN A 422 30.83 4.23 21.67
C ASN A 422 30.36 4.69 20.29
N LEU A 423 29.59 5.77 20.19
CA LEU A 423 29.21 6.34 18.89
C LEU A 423 30.46 6.79 18.11
N ALA A 424 31.41 7.45 18.78
CA ALA A 424 32.66 7.87 18.15
C ALA A 424 33.49 6.64 17.72
N TRP A 425 33.54 5.60 18.57
CA TRP A 425 34.25 4.36 18.25
C TRP A 425 33.59 3.59 17.09
N ILE A 426 32.25 3.45 17.07
CA ILE A 426 31.52 2.87 15.97
C ILE A 426 31.79 3.67 14.68
N GLY A 427 31.75 5.00 14.75
CA GLY A 427 32.09 5.86 13.62
C GLY A 427 33.50 5.59 13.09
N TRP A 428 34.49 5.57 13.99
CA TRP A 428 35.90 5.29 13.65
C TRP A 428 36.10 3.89 13.07
N HIS A 429 35.54 2.87 13.71
CA HIS A 429 35.79 1.46 13.34
C HIS A 429 35.23 1.10 11.96
N TRP A 430 34.07 1.64 11.60
CA TRP A 430 33.41 1.33 10.31
C TRP A 430 33.49 2.45 9.26
N GLY A 431 33.74 3.67 9.65
CA GLY A 431 33.81 4.81 8.74
C GLY A 431 35.13 5.51 8.69
N GLY A 432 36.04 5.19 9.64
CA GLY A 432 37.35 5.82 9.74
C GLY A 432 37.26 7.33 10.01
N LYS A 433 38.28 8.07 9.54
CA LYS A 433 38.37 9.54 9.71
C LYS A 433 37.16 10.30 9.20
N PRO A 434 36.53 9.96 8.04
CA PRO A 434 35.37 10.67 7.50
C PRO A 434 34.12 10.65 8.40
N ALA A 435 33.98 9.65 9.28
CA ALA A 435 32.82 9.56 10.18
C ALA A 435 32.97 10.42 11.46
N LEU A 436 34.18 10.81 11.84
CA LEU A 436 34.42 11.54 13.09
C LEU A 436 33.72 12.91 13.17
N PRO A 437 33.67 13.75 12.12
CA PRO A 437 32.94 15.01 12.19
C PRO A 437 31.43 14.80 12.45
N GLY A 438 30.81 13.76 11.84
CA GLY A 438 29.42 13.39 12.09
C GLY A 438 29.21 12.93 13.54
N ALA A 439 30.10 12.09 14.06
CA ALA A 439 30.05 11.65 15.46
C ALA A 439 30.22 12.81 16.45
N ALA A 440 31.18 13.70 16.20
CA ALA A 440 31.40 14.90 17.02
C ALA A 440 30.16 15.82 17.01
N LEU A 441 29.57 16.05 15.84
CA LEU A 441 28.33 16.83 15.71
C LEU A 441 27.16 16.19 16.47
N ALA A 442 27.00 14.87 16.34
CA ALA A 442 25.96 14.16 17.06
C ALA A 442 26.12 14.22 18.59
N VAL A 443 27.33 14.02 19.10
CA VAL A 443 27.63 14.12 20.54
C VAL A 443 27.44 15.56 21.04
N LEU A 444 27.89 16.57 20.29
CA LEU A 444 27.73 17.99 20.64
C LEU A 444 26.24 18.35 20.72
N LEU A 445 25.46 17.99 19.70
CA LEU A 445 24.02 18.25 19.70
C LEU A 445 23.31 17.50 20.84
N ALA A 446 23.67 16.26 21.10
CA ALA A 446 23.16 15.52 22.25
C ALA A 446 23.50 16.20 23.58
N ALA A 447 24.73 16.70 23.75
CA ALA A 447 25.11 17.49 24.92
C ALA A 447 24.30 18.79 25.05
N VAL A 448 24.07 19.52 23.95
CA VAL A 448 23.20 20.71 23.93
C VAL A 448 21.77 20.34 24.31
N MET A 449 21.22 19.23 23.80
CA MET A 449 19.89 18.75 24.18
C MET A 449 19.75 18.48 25.68
N LEU A 450 20.80 18.01 26.38
CA LEU A 450 20.77 17.82 27.83
C LEU A 450 20.55 19.14 28.60
N CYS A 451 20.81 20.30 27.98
CA CYS A 451 20.56 21.61 28.59
C CYS A 451 19.05 21.98 28.56
N ASN A 452 18.17 21.19 27.98
CA ASN A 452 16.73 21.49 27.86
C ASN A 452 16.10 21.92 29.20
N ARG A 453 16.46 21.24 30.30
CA ARG A 453 15.91 21.57 31.63
C ARG A 453 16.38 22.93 32.16
N ARG A 454 17.50 23.46 31.69
CA ARG A 454 18.02 24.82 32.07
C ARG A 454 17.24 25.93 31.41
N LEU A 455 16.50 25.59 30.35
CA LEU A 455 15.61 26.54 29.70
C LEU A 455 14.33 26.73 30.53
N HIS A 456 13.91 27.95 30.73
CA HIS A 456 12.70 28.26 31.48
C HIS A 456 11.69 29.01 30.59
N PRO A 457 10.61 28.29 30.18
CA PRO A 457 10.32 26.87 30.36
C PRO A 457 11.09 25.99 29.34
N PRO A 458 11.19 24.66 29.63
CA PRO A 458 11.93 23.75 28.75
C PRO A 458 11.25 23.61 27.37
N LEU A 459 12.02 23.25 26.33
CA LEU A 459 11.53 23.04 24.98
C LEU A 459 10.54 21.87 24.91
N TRP A 460 10.82 20.79 25.66
CA TRP A 460 9.91 19.65 25.82
C TRP A 460 9.87 19.16 27.25
N ARG A 461 8.77 18.49 27.57
CA ARG A 461 8.57 17.77 28.83
C ARG A 461 8.32 16.31 28.53
N LEU A 462 8.72 15.43 29.43
CA LEU A 462 8.51 13.99 29.29
C LEU A 462 7.03 13.66 29.49
N GLN A 463 6.28 13.72 28.42
CA GLN A 463 4.87 13.32 28.36
C GLN A 463 4.72 12.20 27.34
N ARG A 464 3.67 11.39 27.45
CA ARG A 464 3.43 10.27 26.52
C ARG A 464 3.39 10.73 25.06
N GLY A 465 2.75 11.87 24.79
CA GLY A 465 2.69 12.44 23.45
C GLY A 465 4.07 12.82 22.88
N SER A 466 4.94 13.42 23.70
CA SER A 466 6.30 13.77 23.28
C SER A 466 7.19 12.54 23.03
N LEU A 467 7.03 11.48 23.85
CA LEU A 467 7.72 10.20 23.65
C LEU A 467 7.26 9.51 22.35
N SER A 468 5.95 9.47 22.10
CA SER A 468 5.41 8.86 20.88
C SER A 468 5.87 9.62 19.64
N LEU A 469 5.89 10.95 19.70
CA LEU A 469 6.37 11.79 18.60
C LEU A 469 7.87 11.62 18.36
N ALA A 470 8.68 11.61 19.42
CA ALA A 470 10.13 11.38 19.33
C ALA A 470 10.41 9.96 18.77
N GLY A 471 9.69 8.95 19.22
CA GLY A 471 9.78 7.59 18.69
C GLY A 471 9.41 7.51 17.20
N ALA A 472 8.33 8.16 16.79
CA ALA A 472 7.93 8.23 15.39
C ALA A 472 8.97 8.96 14.53
N ALA A 473 9.51 10.07 15.01
CA ALA A 473 10.58 10.80 14.31
C ALA A 473 11.86 9.96 14.20
N ALA A 474 12.26 9.26 15.27
CA ALA A 474 13.42 8.37 15.26
C ALA A 474 13.26 7.24 14.24
N VAL A 475 12.10 6.59 14.21
CA VAL A 475 11.77 5.54 13.22
C VAL A 475 11.78 6.10 11.80
N LEU A 476 11.14 7.24 11.56
CA LEU A 476 11.10 7.87 10.24
C LEU A 476 12.51 8.19 9.75
N LEU A 477 13.36 8.81 10.57
CA LEU A 477 14.73 9.17 10.18
C LEU A 477 15.60 7.93 9.97
N ALA A 478 15.49 6.92 10.84
CA ALA A 478 16.24 5.67 10.72
C ALA A 478 15.91 4.90 9.42
N LEU A 479 14.71 5.03 8.90
CA LEU A 479 14.27 4.39 7.65
C LEU A 479 14.48 5.29 6.43
N ALA A 480 14.13 6.59 6.52
CA ALA A 480 14.14 7.48 5.38
C ALA A 480 15.56 7.85 4.92
N ILE A 481 16.52 8.01 5.85
CA ILE A 481 17.89 8.38 5.50
C ILE A 481 18.55 7.32 4.62
N PRO A 482 18.59 6.02 5.00
CA PRO A 482 19.17 4.98 4.16
C PRO A 482 18.48 4.84 2.80
N VAL A 483 17.15 4.93 2.77
CA VAL A 483 16.38 4.82 1.51
C VAL A 483 16.71 5.98 0.58
N SER A 484 16.69 7.22 1.08
CA SER A 484 16.95 8.41 0.26
C SER A 484 18.40 8.50 -0.24
N ALA A 485 19.34 7.92 0.50
CA ALA A 485 20.75 7.85 0.13
C ALA A 485 21.10 6.60 -0.70
N SER A 486 20.13 5.73 -1.00
CA SER A 486 20.37 4.53 -1.80
C SER A 486 20.60 4.88 -3.28
N TYR A 487 21.38 4.01 -3.96
CA TYR A 487 21.66 4.16 -5.40
C TYR A 487 20.36 4.27 -6.22
N TYR A 488 19.43 3.35 -6.01
CA TYR A 488 18.18 3.34 -6.77
C TYR A 488 17.30 4.58 -6.51
N ALA A 489 17.21 5.06 -5.27
CA ALA A 489 16.49 6.30 -4.98
C ALA A 489 17.14 7.51 -5.67
N THR A 490 18.47 7.61 -5.62
CA THR A 490 19.22 8.69 -6.26
C THR A 490 18.98 8.70 -7.79
N GLU A 491 19.04 7.55 -8.44
CA GLU A 491 18.74 7.38 -9.86
C GLU A 491 17.30 7.80 -10.18
N ARG A 492 16.33 7.35 -9.36
CA ARG A 492 14.92 7.73 -9.52
C ARG A 492 14.70 9.24 -9.37
N PHE A 493 15.42 9.92 -8.48
CA PHE A 493 15.32 11.36 -8.35
C PHE A 493 16.00 12.11 -9.49
N ALA A 494 17.12 11.60 -10.03
CA ALA A 494 17.80 12.17 -11.16
C ALA A 494 16.94 12.18 -12.44
N THR A 495 16.11 11.14 -12.65
CA THR A 495 15.21 11.04 -13.82
C THR A 495 13.92 11.85 -13.70
N THR A 496 13.69 12.59 -12.59
CA THR A 496 12.40 13.24 -12.30
C THR A 496 11.93 14.20 -13.38
N ALA A 497 12.83 15.03 -13.92
CA ALA A 497 12.47 16.02 -14.95
C ALA A 497 12.05 15.34 -16.27
N GLY A 498 12.80 14.33 -16.70
CA GLY A 498 12.48 13.56 -17.90
C GLY A 498 11.17 12.79 -17.78
N ASP A 499 10.94 12.14 -16.63
CA ASP A 499 9.70 11.42 -16.35
C ASP A 499 8.48 12.36 -16.32
N LEU A 500 8.63 13.57 -15.75
CA LEU A 500 7.56 14.56 -15.75
C LEU A 500 7.24 15.04 -17.17
N GLN A 501 8.27 15.32 -17.96
CA GLN A 501 8.08 15.72 -19.37
C GLN A 501 7.40 14.61 -20.19
N GLY A 502 7.79 13.35 -19.98
CA GLY A 502 7.13 12.19 -20.59
C GLY A 502 5.65 12.11 -20.21
N ARG A 503 5.32 12.33 -18.92
CA ARG A 503 3.93 12.38 -18.44
C ARG A 503 3.14 13.53 -19.05
N LEU A 504 3.71 14.74 -19.11
CA LEU A 504 3.02 15.89 -19.71
C LEU A 504 2.67 15.62 -21.19
N ARG A 505 3.59 15.03 -21.96
CA ARG A 505 3.30 14.62 -23.35
C ARG A 505 2.22 13.55 -23.43
N HIS A 506 2.25 12.57 -22.53
CA HIS A 506 1.22 11.54 -22.46
C HIS A 506 -0.16 12.13 -22.11
N TRP A 507 -0.23 13.04 -21.13
CA TRP A 507 -1.47 13.73 -20.74
C TRP A 507 -2.02 14.61 -21.85
N GLN A 508 -1.15 15.32 -22.59
CA GLN A 508 -1.55 16.07 -23.77
C GLN A 508 -2.11 15.14 -24.84
N GLY A 509 -1.42 14.04 -25.14
CA GLY A 509 -1.91 13.04 -26.10
C GLY A 509 -3.26 12.44 -25.69
N ALA A 510 -3.48 12.21 -24.39
CA ALA A 510 -4.75 11.71 -23.86
C ALA A 510 -5.89 12.73 -24.07
N LEU A 511 -5.63 14.04 -23.88
CA LEU A 511 -6.59 15.09 -24.15
C LEU A 511 -6.89 15.23 -25.64
N ASP A 512 -5.90 15.11 -26.48
CA ASP A 512 -6.03 15.20 -27.95
C ASP A 512 -6.90 14.08 -28.54
N MET A 513 -7.08 12.97 -27.81
CA MET A 513 -7.97 11.87 -28.20
C MET A 513 -9.45 12.16 -27.96
N MET A 514 -9.77 13.16 -27.11
CA MET A 514 -11.16 13.48 -26.82
C MET A 514 -11.84 14.14 -28.03
N PRO A 515 -13.06 13.68 -28.41
CA PRO A 515 -13.85 14.38 -29.41
C PRO A 515 -14.13 15.82 -28.98
N ALA A 516 -14.03 16.76 -29.95
CA ALA A 516 -14.25 18.20 -29.71
C ALA A 516 -15.76 18.57 -29.66
N ASP A 517 -16.60 17.73 -29.06
CA ASP A 517 -18.03 17.96 -28.94
C ASP A 517 -18.43 18.26 -27.48
N ALA A 518 -19.56 18.99 -27.31
CA ALA A 518 -20.05 19.39 -26.01
C ALA A 518 -20.47 18.21 -25.12
N ALA A 519 -20.93 17.10 -25.70
CA ALA A 519 -21.36 15.92 -24.96
C ALA A 519 -20.14 15.19 -24.36
N SER A 520 -19.05 15.05 -25.11
CA SER A 520 -17.80 14.48 -24.63
C SER A 520 -17.13 15.38 -23.57
N ALA A 521 -17.17 16.70 -23.73
CA ALA A 521 -16.72 17.64 -22.71
C ALA A 521 -17.53 17.53 -21.41
N ALA A 522 -18.85 17.35 -21.50
CA ALA A 522 -19.73 17.28 -20.35
C ALA A 522 -19.69 15.92 -19.64
N PHE A 523 -19.69 14.82 -20.38
CA PHE A 523 -19.89 13.46 -19.87
C PHE A 523 -18.70 12.50 -20.08
N GLY A 524 -17.63 12.99 -20.72
CA GLY A 524 -16.44 12.18 -21.02
C GLY A 524 -16.66 11.22 -22.18
N MET A 525 -15.66 10.37 -22.40
CA MET A 525 -15.72 9.31 -23.43
C MET A 525 -16.37 8.02 -22.93
N GLY A 526 -16.51 7.87 -21.62
CA GLY A 526 -17.02 6.68 -20.93
C GLY A 526 -15.97 6.03 -20.03
N LEU A 527 -16.45 5.38 -18.96
CA LEU A 527 -15.55 4.69 -18.02
C LEU A 527 -14.76 3.58 -18.72
N GLY A 528 -13.45 3.52 -18.46
CA GLY A 528 -12.59 2.43 -18.90
C GLY A 528 -12.35 2.37 -20.41
N THR A 529 -12.71 3.39 -21.17
CA THR A 529 -12.53 3.41 -22.65
C THR A 529 -11.13 3.82 -23.07
N PHE A 530 -10.33 4.39 -22.15
CA PHE A 530 -9.01 4.94 -22.48
C PHE A 530 -8.07 3.96 -23.21
N PRO A 531 -7.89 2.69 -22.77
CA PRO A 531 -7.00 1.77 -23.45
C PRO A 531 -7.40 1.50 -24.90
N ALA A 532 -8.67 1.24 -25.16
CA ALA A 532 -9.17 1.01 -26.51
C ALA A 532 -9.05 2.26 -27.37
N THR A 533 -9.35 3.44 -26.82
CA THR A 533 -9.24 4.73 -27.51
C THR A 533 -7.77 5.05 -27.82
N TYR A 534 -6.84 4.77 -26.90
CA TYR A 534 -5.41 4.96 -27.11
C TYR A 534 -4.92 4.19 -28.32
N TYR A 535 -5.20 2.90 -28.43
CA TYR A 535 -4.78 2.08 -29.55
C TYR A 535 -5.51 2.43 -30.85
N TRP A 536 -6.74 2.90 -30.77
CA TRP A 536 -7.47 3.38 -31.95
C TRP A 536 -6.87 4.68 -32.52
N HIS A 537 -6.45 5.60 -31.68
CA HIS A 537 -5.95 6.92 -32.07
C HIS A 537 -4.42 7.00 -32.16
N ASN A 538 -3.69 5.90 -31.88
CA ASN A 538 -2.23 5.98 -31.91
C ASN A 538 -1.71 6.25 -33.32
N ARG A 539 -0.80 7.23 -33.41
CA ARG A 539 -0.22 7.67 -34.70
C ARG A 539 0.92 6.78 -35.20
N LEU A 540 1.44 5.90 -34.35
CA LEU A 540 2.57 5.01 -34.64
C LEU A 540 2.11 3.70 -35.29
N GLY A 541 0.80 3.46 -35.37
CA GLY A 541 0.24 2.21 -35.85
C GLY A 541 0.50 1.02 -34.89
N ASP A 542 0.68 1.30 -33.61
CA ASP A 542 0.93 0.26 -32.62
C ASP A 542 -0.29 -0.65 -32.48
N VAL A 543 -0.04 -1.96 -32.48
CA VAL A 543 -1.05 -2.99 -32.27
C VAL A 543 -0.76 -3.65 -30.93
N PRO A 544 -1.71 -3.69 -29.98
CA PRO A 544 -1.50 -4.30 -28.67
C PRO A 544 -1.31 -5.81 -28.80
N ALA A 545 -0.48 -6.37 -27.93
CA ALA A 545 -0.51 -7.80 -27.69
C ALA A 545 -1.88 -8.21 -27.14
N SER A 546 -2.36 -9.37 -27.50
CA SER A 546 -3.65 -9.86 -27.02
C SER A 546 -3.63 -11.34 -26.65
N ILE A 547 -4.50 -11.69 -25.71
CA ILE A 547 -4.83 -13.07 -25.32
C ILE A 547 -6.31 -13.24 -25.62
N SER A 548 -6.68 -14.30 -26.32
CA SER A 548 -8.08 -14.56 -26.64
C SER A 548 -8.39 -16.04 -26.48
N HIS A 549 -9.54 -16.34 -25.92
CA HIS A 549 -10.07 -17.70 -25.87
C HIS A 549 -10.89 -17.96 -27.11
N MET A 550 -10.51 -19.00 -27.84
CA MET A 550 -11.08 -19.38 -29.12
C MET A 550 -11.80 -20.72 -28.97
N GLU A 551 -12.83 -20.91 -29.79
CA GLU A 551 -13.55 -22.18 -29.89
C GLU A 551 -13.69 -22.55 -31.37
N GLN A 552 -13.24 -23.73 -31.74
CA GLN A 552 -13.33 -24.23 -33.10
C GLN A 552 -13.73 -25.72 -33.06
N ALA A 553 -14.78 -26.08 -33.74
CA ALA A 553 -15.31 -27.47 -33.80
C ALA A 553 -15.57 -28.12 -32.41
N GLY A 554 -15.92 -27.31 -31.41
CA GLY A 554 -16.17 -27.74 -30.05
C GLY A 554 -14.93 -27.84 -29.16
N GLU A 555 -13.73 -27.63 -29.69
CA GLU A 555 -12.48 -27.59 -28.96
C GLU A 555 -12.11 -26.13 -28.63
N ARG A 556 -11.61 -25.91 -27.41
CA ARG A 556 -11.20 -24.58 -26.91
C ARG A 556 -9.70 -24.50 -26.79
N TYR A 557 -9.14 -23.39 -27.18
CA TYR A 557 -7.71 -23.12 -27.09
C TYR A 557 -7.47 -21.63 -26.80
N VAL A 558 -6.27 -21.30 -26.35
CA VAL A 558 -5.86 -19.89 -26.16
C VAL A 558 -5.07 -19.39 -27.36
N ARG A 559 -5.36 -18.19 -27.78
CA ARG A 559 -4.69 -17.48 -28.85
C ARG A 559 -3.86 -16.34 -28.27
N LEU A 560 -2.56 -16.34 -28.52
CA LEU A 560 -1.65 -15.27 -28.21
C LEU A 560 -1.30 -14.52 -29.49
N ALA A 561 -1.58 -13.22 -29.56
CA ALA A 561 -1.16 -12.37 -30.64
C ALA A 561 0.03 -11.52 -30.17
N SER A 562 1.12 -11.51 -30.97
CA SER A 562 2.27 -10.67 -30.69
C SER A 562 1.93 -9.21 -30.92
N PRO A 563 2.53 -8.28 -30.14
CA PRO A 563 2.35 -6.85 -30.40
C PRO A 563 3.05 -6.42 -31.71
N GLY A 564 2.50 -5.40 -32.34
CA GLY A 564 3.16 -4.67 -33.41
C GLY A 564 3.43 -3.25 -32.96
N TYR A 565 4.71 -2.88 -32.79
CA TYR A 565 5.10 -1.51 -32.40
C TYR A 565 5.95 -0.87 -33.48
N GLY A 566 5.62 0.37 -33.83
CA GLY A 566 6.33 1.12 -34.87
C GLY A 566 7.73 1.59 -34.46
N ALA A 567 7.98 1.74 -33.17
CA ALA A 567 9.29 2.12 -32.62
C ALA A 567 9.47 1.62 -31.16
N GLY A 568 10.64 1.10 -30.86
CA GLY A 568 11.05 0.76 -29.51
C GLY A 568 10.73 -0.66 -29.06
N TYR A 569 10.76 -0.87 -27.75
CA TYR A 569 10.44 -2.16 -27.13
C TYR A 569 8.93 -2.37 -27.11
N GLY A 570 8.49 -3.41 -27.82
CA GLY A 570 7.11 -3.85 -27.73
C GLY A 570 6.79 -4.44 -26.37
N GLU A 571 5.52 -4.29 -25.97
CA GLU A 571 4.99 -4.95 -24.80
C GLU A 571 4.90 -6.45 -25.04
N LEU A 572 5.40 -7.26 -24.08
CA LEU A 572 5.10 -8.68 -24.03
C LEU A 572 3.97 -8.92 -23.07
N LEU A 573 2.80 -9.26 -23.60
CA LEU A 573 1.69 -9.74 -22.79
C LEU A 573 1.92 -11.22 -22.49
N ARG A 574 2.04 -11.54 -21.21
CA ARG A 574 2.33 -12.87 -20.70
C ARG A 574 1.10 -13.51 -20.13
N LEU A 575 0.81 -14.74 -20.56
CA LEU A 575 -0.13 -15.63 -19.90
C LEU A 575 0.62 -16.35 -18.78
N LEU A 576 0.09 -16.29 -17.56
CA LEU A 576 0.78 -16.69 -16.34
C LEU A 576 -0.02 -17.74 -15.59
N GLN A 577 0.67 -18.76 -15.07
CA GLN A 577 0.10 -19.66 -14.08
C GLN A 577 1.10 -19.99 -12.99
N ARG A 578 0.65 -20.02 -11.74
CA ARG A 578 1.47 -20.46 -10.61
C ARG A 578 1.67 -21.96 -10.66
N VAL A 579 2.92 -22.41 -10.52
CA VAL A 579 3.30 -23.84 -10.53
C VAL A 579 4.10 -24.18 -9.30
N SER A 580 3.96 -25.42 -8.82
CA SER A 580 4.66 -25.94 -7.65
C SER A 580 5.82 -26.83 -8.08
N LEU A 581 7.01 -26.23 -8.25
CA LEU A 581 8.18 -26.96 -8.68
C LEU A 581 9.01 -27.47 -7.48
N ARG A 582 9.63 -28.65 -7.64
CA ARG A 582 10.70 -29.12 -6.77
C ARG A 582 12.05 -28.70 -7.33
N PRO A 583 13.01 -28.30 -6.51
CA PRO A 583 14.34 -27.96 -7.01
C PRO A 583 15.03 -29.19 -7.63
N ASP A 584 15.98 -28.91 -8.49
CA ASP A 584 16.83 -29.90 -9.17
C ASP A 584 16.05 -31.08 -9.80
N THR A 585 14.88 -30.81 -10.33
CA THR A 585 13.98 -31.79 -10.93
C THR A 585 13.78 -31.51 -12.42
N ALA A 586 13.85 -32.57 -13.23
CA ALA A 586 13.52 -32.49 -14.64
C ALA A 586 11.99 -32.54 -14.84
N TYR A 587 11.48 -31.61 -15.60
CA TYR A 587 10.08 -31.54 -16.03
C TYR A 587 9.98 -31.64 -17.54
N LEU A 588 8.90 -32.22 -18.03
CA LEU A 588 8.54 -32.22 -19.44
C LEU A 588 7.36 -31.27 -19.63
N LEU A 589 7.60 -30.17 -20.38
CA LEU A 589 6.52 -29.31 -20.85
C LEU A 589 6.05 -29.82 -22.20
N ALA A 590 4.82 -30.27 -22.28
CA ALA A 590 4.18 -30.69 -23.52
C ALA A 590 3.06 -29.73 -23.89
N LEU A 591 2.92 -29.40 -25.17
CA LEU A 591 1.87 -28.49 -25.66
C LEU A 591 1.64 -28.72 -27.16
N ASP A 592 0.42 -28.46 -27.59
CA ASP A 592 0.07 -28.36 -29.00
C ASP A 592 0.05 -26.90 -29.42
N VAL A 593 0.71 -26.60 -30.52
CA VAL A 593 0.87 -25.23 -31.02
C VAL A 593 0.49 -25.15 -32.48
N ARG A 594 -0.30 -24.15 -32.83
CA ARG A 594 -0.60 -23.78 -34.20
C ARG A 594 -0.21 -22.32 -34.41
N ARG A 595 0.53 -22.02 -35.46
CA ARG A 595 0.92 -20.66 -35.81
C ARG A 595 0.21 -20.16 -37.06
N THR A 596 0.03 -18.85 -37.15
CA THR A 596 -0.43 -18.18 -38.36
C THR A 596 0.39 -16.89 -38.55
N GLY A 597 0.86 -16.66 -39.76
CA GLY A 597 1.64 -15.49 -40.13
C GLY A 597 3.16 -15.67 -40.04
N ALA A 598 3.92 -14.56 -39.91
CA ALA A 598 5.38 -14.59 -39.83
C ALA A 598 5.86 -15.42 -38.60
N MET A 599 7.09 -15.96 -38.69
CA MET A 599 7.66 -16.89 -37.72
C MET A 599 7.71 -16.31 -36.29
N PRO A 600 6.71 -16.50 -35.41
CA PRO A 600 6.79 -16.06 -34.04
C PRO A 600 7.62 -17.04 -33.21
N VAL A 601 8.17 -16.54 -32.12
CA VAL A 601 8.79 -17.35 -31.07
C VAL A 601 7.82 -17.39 -29.89
N LEU A 602 7.47 -18.60 -29.46
CA LEU A 602 6.77 -18.74 -28.19
C LEU A 602 7.80 -18.67 -27.06
N GLN A 603 7.75 -17.56 -26.31
CA GLN A 603 8.56 -17.38 -25.11
C GLN A 603 7.98 -18.22 -24.01
N VAL A 604 8.73 -19.21 -23.55
CA VAL A 604 8.39 -20.03 -22.37
C VAL A 604 9.40 -19.70 -21.29
N ARG A 605 8.91 -19.35 -20.10
CA ARG A 605 9.77 -19.02 -18.95
C ARG A 605 9.18 -19.60 -17.67
N LEU A 606 10.05 -20.04 -16.79
CA LEU A 606 9.74 -20.34 -15.39
C LEU A 606 10.45 -19.33 -14.53
N CYS A 607 9.71 -18.48 -13.84
CA CYS A 607 10.26 -17.36 -13.09
C CYS A 607 9.84 -17.37 -11.63
N GLN A 608 10.75 -16.98 -10.75
CA GLN A 608 10.36 -16.56 -9.41
C GLN A 608 9.67 -15.19 -9.52
N ARG A 609 8.38 -15.15 -9.23
CA ARG A 609 7.56 -13.94 -9.37
C ARG A 609 6.49 -13.91 -8.27
N GLN A 610 6.43 -12.81 -7.51
CA GLN A 610 5.30 -12.61 -6.58
C GLN A 610 4.04 -12.21 -7.35
N LEU A 611 4.00 -11.03 -7.90
CA LEU A 611 2.86 -10.56 -8.69
C LEU A 611 3.32 -9.87 -10.00
N LEU A 612 4.09 -8.79 -9.93
CA LEU A 612 4.44 -7.97 -11.09
C LEU A 612 5.87 -8.20 -11.59
N TYR A 613 6.82 -8.32 -10.67
CA TYR A 613 8.25 -8.38 -11.04
C TYR A 613 8.77 -9.80 -11.00
N ALA A 614 9.32 -10.24 -12.13
CA ALA A 614 9.98 -11.53 -12.23
C ALA A 614 11.45 -11.40 -11.82
N GLN A 615 11.95 -12.40 -11.10
CA GLN A 615 13.38 -12.60 -10.82
C GLN A 615 13.76 -14.05 -11.17
N ASN A 616 15.06 -14.26 -11.41
CA ASN A 616 15.63 -15.59 -11.56
C ASN A 616 14.82 -16.50 -12.48
N CYS A 617 14.76 -16.16 -13.76
CA CYS A 617 14.00 -16.91 -14.76
C CYS A 617 14.85 -17.96 -15.46
N ILE A 618 14.25 -19.12 -15.70
CA ILE A 618 14.72 -20.13 -16.64
C ILE A 618 13.92 -19.92 -17.93
N SER A 619 14.58 -19.62 -19.04
CA SER A 619 13.96 -19.35 -20.33
C SER A 619 14.19 -20.53 -21.29
N ALA A 620 13.12 -21.03 -21.90
CA ALA A 620 13.12 -22.08 -22.90
C ALA A 620 12.32 -21.62 -24.13
N PRO A 621 12.85 -20.68 -24.95
CA PRO A 621 12.13 -20.17 -26.10
C PRO A 621 11.91 -21.27 -27.14
N LEU A 622 10.66 -21.47 -27.54
CA LEU A 622 10.27 -22.46 -28.52
C LEU A 622 10.22 -21.82 -29.91
N ARG A 623 11.14 -22.26 -30.78
CA ARG A 623 11.11 -21.93 -32.20
C ARG A 623 10.14 -22.85 -32.90
N LEU A 624 9.07 -22.28 -33.46
CA LEU A 624 8.03 -23.05 -34.12
C LEU A 624 8.51 -23.56 -35.50
N ARG A 625 8.16 -24.81 -35.80
CA ARG A 625 8.49 -25.39 -37.10
C ARG A 625 7.69 -24.75 -38.24
N PRO A 626 8.16 -24.80 -39.49
CA PRO A 626 7.33 -24.42 -40.61
C PRO A 626 6.04 -25.23 -40.69
N GLY A 627 4.94 -24.64 -41.10
CA GLY A 627 3.62 -25.28 -41.17
C GLY A 627 2.54 -24.31 -40.70
N ASP A 628 2.15 -23.41 -41.58
CA ASP A 628 1.14 -22.42 -41.26
C ASP A 628 -0.24 -23.07 -41.14
N GLY A 629 -0.95 -22.74 -40.06
CA GLY A 629 -2.32 -23.22 -39.79
C GLY A 629 -2.45 -24.66 -39.30
N LEU A 630 -1.35 -25.42 -39.12
CA LEU A 630 -1.38 -26.81 -38.67
C LEU A 630 -1.01 -26.93 -37.19
N TRP A 631 -1.75 -27.75 -36.44
CA TRP A 631 -1.38 -28.11 -35.08
C TRP A 631 -0.15 -28.99 -35.06
N GLN A 632 0.82 -28.69 -34.23
CA GLN A 632 2.08 -29.39 -34.06
C GLN A 632 2.32 -29.64 -32.57
N HIS A 633 2.66 -30.87 -32.23
CA HIS A 633 3.02 -31.26 -30.88
C HIS A 633 4.48 -30.90 -30.56
N TYR A 634 4.69 -30.31 -29.40
CA TYR A 634 6.01 -29.98 -28.85
C TYR A 634 6.16 -30.59 -27.47
N ALA A 635 7.36 -31.07 -27.20
CA ALA A 635 7.79 -31.53 -25.89
C ALA A 635 9.16 -30.95 -25.57
N LEU A 636 9.24 -30.19 -24.48
CA LEU A 636 10.46 -29.49 -24.04
C LEU A 636 10.85 -29.99 -22.65
N PRO A 637 12.05 -30.61 -22.52
CA PRO A 637 12.60 -30.88 -21.20
C PRO A 637 13.07 -29.58 -20.55
N ILE A 638 12.64 -29.31 -19.34
CA ILE A 638 13.01 -28.15 -18.54
C ILE A 638 13.51 -28.61 -17.18
N ALA A 639 14.74 -28.27 -16.83
CA ALA A 639 15.28 -28.50 -15.50
C ALA A 639 14.87 -27.32 -14.59
N SER A 640 14.31 -27.62 -13.43
CA SER A 640 13.89 -26.58 -12.48
C SER A 640 15.05 -25.88 -11.77
N ALA A 641 16.24 -26.47 -11.79
CA ALA A 641 17.41 -25.99 -11.07
C ALA A 641 17.04 -25.57 -9.62
N TRP A 642 17.36 -24.35 -9.22
CA TRP A 642 17.05 -23.81 -7.88
C TRP A 642 15.58 -23.39 -7.70
N LEU A 643 14.75 -23.36 -8.76
CA LEU A 643 13.35 -22.94 -8.64
C LEU A 643 12.59 -23.88 -7.71
N GLY A 644 11.81 -23.30 -6.80
CA GLY A 644 11.09 -24.04 -5.77
C GLY A 644 11.91 -24.37 -4.53
N SER A 645 13.19 -23.96 -4.46
CA SER A 645 14.04 -24.12 -3.26
C SER A 645 13.67 -23.09 -2.19
N GLY A 646 14.23 -23.27 -0.99
CA GLY A 646 14.09 -22.36 0.14
C GLY A 646 13.19 -22.87 1.26
N GLN A 647 13.32 -22.26 2.44
CA GLN A 647 12.48 -22.56 3.59
C GLN A 647 11.05 -22.11 3.29
N TRP A 648 10.05 -22.79 3.84
CA TRP A 648 8.64 -22.57 3.52
C TRP A 648 8.17 -21.10 3.62
N LEU A 649 8.68 -20.33 4.60
CA LEU A 649 8.37 -18.91 4.76
C LEU A 649 9.02 -18.00 3.73
N LEU A 650 10.20 -18.38 3.21
CA LEU A 650 10.98 -17.58 2.26
C LEU A 650 11.08 -18.24 0.89
N ARG A 651 10.30 -19.29 0.64
CA ARG A 651 10.21 -19.92 -0.68
C ARG A 651 9.51 -18.99 -1.63
N LEU A 652 10.23 -18.61 -2.68
CA LEU A 652 9.67 -17.74 -3.71
C LEU A 652 8.65 -18.48 -4.56
N PRO A 653 7.49 -17.85 -4.85
CA PRO A 653 6.52 -18.41 -5.77
C PRO A 653 7.10 -18.54 -7.18
N VAL A 654 6.81 -19.64 -7.86
CA VAL A 654 7.21 -19.85 -9.25
C VAL A 654 6.00 -19.75 -10.16
N GLN A 655 6.18 -19.09 -11.31
CA GLN A 655 5.16 -18.98 -12.35
C GLN A 655 5.70 -19.46 -13.68
N LEU A 656 4.87 -20.22 -14.40
CA LEU A 656 5.04 -20.45 -15.83
C LEU A 656 4.53 -19.22 -16.57
N GLU A 657 5.32 -18.74 -17.53
CA GLU A 657 5.03 -17.56 -18.35
C GLU A 657 5.07 -17.96 -19.83
N LEU A 658 4.02 -17.67 -20.56
CA LEU A 658 3.92 -17.85 -22.00
C LEU A 658 3.65 -16.51 -22.67
N ALA A 659 4.41 -16.18 -23.73
CA ALA A 659 4.18 -14.97 -24.52
C ALA A 659 4.55 -15.19 -25.98
N ALA A 660 3.76 -14.61 -26.88
CA ALA A 660 4.12 -14.55 -28.28
C ALA A 660 5.08 -13.35 -28.52
N SER A 661 6.20 -13.59 -29.15
CA SER A 661 7.13 -12.54 -29.58
C SER A 661 7.40 -12.66 -31.07
N GLY A 662 7.36 -11.53 -31.78
CA GLY A 662 7.63 -11.46 -33.21
C GLY A 662 8.23 -10.11 -33.57
N THR A 663 8.96 -10.07 -34.71
CA THR A 663 9.72 -8.89 -35.14
C THR A 663 8.95 -7.95 -36.07
N ALA A 664 7.79 -8.34 -36.55
CA ALA A 664 6.93 -7.49 -37.40
C ALA A 664 5.52 -8.07 -37.48
N VAL A 665 4.52 -7.19 -37.50
CA VAL A 665 3.12 -7.44 -37.78
C VAL A 665 2.54 -8.70 -37.10
N SER A 666 1.54 -8.50 -36.29
CA SER A 666 0.80 -9.48 -35.44
C SER A 666 0.94 -10.95 -35.87
N SER A 667 1.92 -11.64 -35.31
CA SER A 667 2.02 -13.09 -35.40
C SER A 667 1.09 -13.70 -34.37
N VAL A 668 0.38 -14.75 -34.75
CA VAL A 668 -0.60 -15.42 -33.92
C VAL A 668 -0.10 -16.82 -33.57
N ILE A 669 -0.19 -17.16 -32.30
CA ILE A 669 0.11 -18.49 -31.75
C ILE A 669 -1.13 -19.01 -31.01
N ASP A 670 -1.68 -20.09 -31.48
CA ASP A 670 -2.72 -20.85 -30.76
C ASP A 670 -2.05 -21.94 -29.94
N ILE A 671 -2.47 -22.14 -28.71
CA ILE A 671 -1.91 -23.09 -27.76
C ILE A 671 -3.05 -23.93 -27.15
N ASP A 672 -2.85 -25.22 -27.08
CA ASP A 672 -3.75 -26.18 -26.44
C ASP A 672 -2.96 -27.33 -25.81
N ASN A 673 -3.65 -28.18 -25.03
CA ASN A 673 -3.12 -29.38 -24.40
C ASN A 673 -1.80 -29.16 -23.63
N LEU A 674 -1.72 -28.01 -22.91
CA LEU A 674 -0.56 -27.66 -22.13
C LEU A 674 -0.44 -28.51 -20.87
N SER A 675 0.72 -29.12 -20.68
CA SER A 675 1.01 -30.03 -19.56
C SER A 675 2.44 -29.83 -19.08
N LEU A 676 2.67 -29.78 -17.77
CA LEU A 676 4.01 -29.71 -17.16
C LEU A 676 4.13 -30.80 -16.10
N ARG A 677 4.88 -31.85 -16.38
CA ARG A 677 5.00 -33.05 -15.50
C ARG A 677 6.44 -33.37 -15.19
N ALA A 678 6.69 -33.81 -13.97
CA ALA A 678 7.93 -34.48 -13.59
C ALA A 678 7.83 -36.00 -13.87
N ALA A 679 8.92 -36.71 -13.59
CA ALA A 679 8.98 -38.19 -13.80
C ALA A 679 7.93 -38.98 -12.98
N ASP A 680 7.41 -38.41 -11.89
CA ASP A 680 6.33 -38.97 -11.09
C ASP A 680 4.93 -38.83 -11.73
N GLY A 681 4.83 -38.18 -12.89
CA GLY A 681 3.60 -37.98 -13.63
C GLY A 681 2.64 -36.92 -13.07
N VAL A 682 2.99 -36.28 -11.96
CA VAL A 682 2.13 -35.25 -11.33
C VAL A 682 2.04 -34.01 -12.22
N GLU A 683 0.82 -33.65 -12.61
CA GLU A 683 0.52 -32.47 -13.42
C GLU A 683 0.65 -31.20 -12.57
N GLN A 684 1.36 -30.21 -13.08
CA GLN A 684 1.54 -28.89 -12.44
C GLN A 684 0.64 -27.81 -13.03
N ILE A 685 0.06 -28.06 -14.20
CA ILE A 685 -0.80 -27.10 -14.91
C ILE A 685 -2.27 -27.42 -14.63
N ALA A 686 -3.01 -26.41 -14.21
CA ALA A 686 -4.45 -26.44 -14.16
C ALA A 686 -5.03 -25.87 -15.47
N ASN A 687 -6.18 -26.39 -15.91
CA ASN A 687 -6.89 -25.90 -17.10
C ASN A 687 -5.98 -25.75 -18.34
N GLY A 688 -5.09 -26.71 -18.58
CA GLY A 688 -4.15 -26.69 -19.73
C GLY A 688 -4.82 -26.92 -21.07
N GLN A 689 -6.06 -27.44 -21.10
CA GLN A 689 -6.94 -27.59 -22.26
C GLN A 689 -7.87 -26.39 -22.49
N PHE A 690 -7.75 -25.35 -21.68
CA PHE A 690 -8.54 -24.11 -21.74
C PHE A 690 -10.07 -24.30 -21.81
N THR A 691 -10.57 -25.47 -21.40
CA THR A 691 -12.01 -25.78 -21.39
C THR A 691 -12.82 -24.84 -20.49
N GLN A 692 -12.19 -24.28 -19.49
CA GLN A 692 -12.77 -23.27 -18.58
C GLN A 692 -12.31 -21.85 -18.92
N ALA A 693 -11.97 -21.57 -20.17
CA ALA A 693 -11.47 -20.28 -20.64
C ALA A 693 -10.26 -19.79 -19.78
N GLY A 694 -10.32 -18.59 -19.25
CA GLY A 694 -9.24 -17.96 -18.46
C GLY A 694 -9.14 -18.40 -17.01
N ASN A 695 -9.93 -19.38 -16.55
CA ASN A 695 -9.81 -19.87 -15.18
C ASN A 695 -8.40 -20.45 -14.93
N ASP A 696 -7.83 -20.12 -13.77
CA ASP A 696 -6.47 -20.50 -13.35
C ASP A 696 -5.34 -19.78 -14.12
N TRP A 697 -5.67 -18.97 -15.11
CA TRP A 697 -4.72 -18.23 -15.91
C TRP A 697 -4.82 -16.72 -15.67
N PHE A 698 -3.74 -16.11 -15.27
CA PHE A 698 -3.61 -14.68 -15.13
C PHE A 698 -2.75 -14.12 -16.29
N PHE A 699 -2.77 -12.82 -16.47
CA PHE A 699 -1.93 -12.18 -17.49
C PHE A 699 -1.23 -10.95 -16.91
N SER A 700 -0.06 -10.65 -17.46
CA SER A 700 0.71 -9.46 -17.10
C SER A 700 1.46 -8.94 -18.31
N SER A 701 1.48 -7.64 -18.47
CA SER A 701 2.37 -6.99 -19.42
C SER A 701 3.67 -6.57 -18.73
N ASP A 702 4.71 -6.31 -19.54
CA ASP A 702 6.00 -5.83 -19.03
C ASP A 702 5.92 -4.34 -18.65
N HIS A 703 6.82 -3.48 -19.16
CA HIS A 703 6.97 -2.11 -18.66
C HIS A 703 6.11 -1.06 -19.37
N HIS A 704 5.45 -1.41 -20.46
CA HIS A 704 4.72 -0.45 -21.29
C HIS A 704 3.31 -0.20 -20.76
N HIS A 705 3.19 0.65 -19.74
CA HIS A 705 1.94 0.88 -19.00
C HIS A 705 1.15 2.13 -19.48
N LEU A 706 1.75 2.99 -20.30
CA LEU A 706 1.10 4.23 -20.74
C LEU A 706 -0.18 4.02 -21.56
N PRO A 707 -0.26 3.03 -22.48
CA PRO A 707 -1.50 2.78 -23.22
C PRO A 707 -2.67 2.37 -22.34
N TRP A 708 -2.38 1.84 -21.17
CA TRP A 708 -3.39 1.28 -20.26
C TRP A 708 -3.90 2.27 -19.23
N HIS A 709 -3.16 3.37 -18.94
CA HIS A 709 -3.50 4.33 -17.90
C HIS A 709 -3.12 5.76 -18.26
N ILE A 710 -3.99 6.69 -17.90
CA ILE A 710 -3.76 8.13 -18.06
C ILE A 710 -2.68 8.65 -17.09
N LYS A 711 -2.46 7.95 -15.97
CA LYS A 711 -1.48 8.34 -14.93
C LYS A 711 -1.71 9.72 -14.32
N ASN A 712 -2.98 10.13 -14.22
CA ASN A 712 -3.45 11.32 -13.51
C ASN A 712 -4.93 11.17 -13.21
N LEU A 713 -5.30 11.16 -11.94
CA LEU A 713 -6.68 10.93 -11.49
C LEU A 713 -7.66 12.01 -11.95
N ALA A 714 -7.25 13.28 -11.90
CA ALA A 714 -8.13 14.39 -12.30
C ALA A 714 -8.40 14.34 -13.82
N LEU A 715 -7.36 14.07 -14.60
CA LEU A 715 -7.45 13.94 -16.04
C LEU A 715 -8.22 12.69 -16.44
N GLN A 716 -7.98 11.57 -15.75
CA GLN A 716 -8.76 10.35 -15.94
C GLN A 716 -10.25 10.61 -15.72
N LEU A 717 -10.60 11.26 -14.60
CA LEU A 717 -12.00 11.58 -14.30
C LEU A 717 -12.60 12.49 -15.37
N TYR A 718 -11.84 13.45 -15.89
CA TYR A 718 -12.30 14.33 -16.98
C TYR A 718 -12.51 13.56 -18.29
N ILE A 719 -11.54 12.77 -18.71
CA ILE A 719 -11.60 12.01 -19.96
C ILE A 719 -12.74 10.97 -19.91
N GLU A 720 -12.91 10.29 -18.78
CA GLU A 720 -13.89 9.21 -18.64
C GLU A 720 -15.31 9.71 -18.33
N SER A 721 -15.47 10.79 -17.56
CA SER A 721 -16.79 11.26 -17.08
C SER A 721 -17.06 12.75 -17.28
N GLY A 722 -16.18 13.45 -17.99
CA GLY A 722 -16.32 14.86 -18.33
C GLY A 722 -16.36 15.80 -17.12
N TRP A 723 -16.73 17.06 -17.39
CA TRP A 723 -16.89 18.07 -16.34
C TRP A 723 -17.96 17.70 -15.31
N CYS A 724 -19.01 16.97 -15.70
CA CYS A 724 -20.04 16.51 -14.77
C CYS A 724 -19.45 15.59 -13.69
N GLY A 725 -18.56 14.66 -14.07
CA GLY A 725 -17.87 13.80 -13.13
C GLY A 725 -16.88 14.57 -12.24
N VAL A 726 -16.05 15.42 -12.84
CA VAL A 726 -15.06 16.24 -12.11
C VAL A 726 -15.74 17.14 -11.08
N LEU A 727 -16.74 17.94 -11.49
CA LEU A 727 -17.40 18.89 -10.61
C LEU A 727 -18.20 18.21 -9.51
N SER A 728 -18.87 17.09 -9.82
CA SER A 728 -19.64 16.36 -8.83
C SER A 728 -18.77 15.71 -7.75
N LEU A 729 -17.63 15.09 -8.12
CA LEU A 729 -16.69 14.54 -7.14
C LEU A 729 -15.99 15.65 -6.34
N LEU A 730 -15.58 16.74 -7.00
CA LEU A 730 -15.00 17.90 -6.33
C LEU A 730 -15.97 18.50 -5.30
N GLY A 731 -17.25 18.61 -5.63
CA GLY A 731 -18.29 19.05 -4.71
C GLY A 731 -18.41 18.16 -3.47
N LEU A 732 -18.37 16.83 -3.65
CA LEU A 732 -18.34 15.89 -2.52
C LEU A 732 -17.08 16.03 -1.68
N LEU A 733 -15.90 16.17 -2.29
CA LEU A 733 -14.63 16.38 -1.61
C LEU A 733 -14.60 17.68 -0.83
N MET A 734 -15.07 18.77 -1.41
CA MET A 734 -15.17 20.07 -0.74
C MET A 734 -16.12 19.99 0.46
N LEU A 735 -17.30 19.40 0.27
CA LEU A 735 -18.27 19.25 1.34
C LEU A 735 -17.73 18.41 2.50
N ALA A 736 -17.05 17.28 2.21
CA ALA A 736 -16.42 16.45 3.21
C ALA A 736 -15.30 17.19 3.94
N SER A 737 -14.45 17.92 3.22
CA SER A 737 -13.35 18.72 3.79
C SER A 737 -13.85 19.82 4.71
N VAL A 738 -14.83 20.62 4.24
CA VAL A 738 -15.45 21.68 5.05
C VAL A 738 -16.07 21.12 6.31
N ARG A 739 -16.70 19.97 6.21
CA ARG A 739 -17.33 19.32 7.34
C ARG A 739 -16.31 18.79 8.35
N LEU A 740 -15.29 18.05 7.90
CA LEU A 740 -14.23 17.56 8.77
C LEU A 740 -13.51 18.71 9.50
N LEU A 741 -13.37 19.86 8.83
CA LEU A 741 -12.81 21.06 9.42
C LEU A 741 -13.75 21.75 10.43
N ARG A 742 -15.07 21.80 10.15
CA ARG A 742 -16.07 22.45 11.04
C ARG A 742 -16.37 21.64 12.30
N GLN A 743 -16.44 20.32 12.23
CA GLN A 743 -16.64 19.43 13.39
C GLN A 743 -15.51 19.47 14.42
N ARG A 744 -14.51 20.26 14.15
CA ARG A 744 -13.31 20.51 14.96
C ARG A 744 -13.61 21.06 16.35
N SER A 745 -14.72 21.77 16.54
CA SER A 745 -15.05 22.50 17.77
C SER A 745 -15.68 21.63 18.89
N GLN A 746 -16.06 20.39 18.60
CA GLN A 746 -16.84 19.55 19.53
C GLN A 746 -16.02 18.58 20.40
N GLY A 747 -14.73 18.85 20.61
CA GLY A 747 -13.86 18.08 21.54
C GLY A 747 -12.55 17.58 20.89
N HIS A 748 -11.46 17.68 21.66
CA HIS A 748 -10.08 17.40 21.19
C HIS A 748 -9.91 16.00 20.58
N ALA A 749 -10.59 14.99 21.15
CA ALA A 749 -10.48 13.61 20.67
C ALA A 749 -11.08 13.39 19.26
N ASN A 750 -12.11 14.14 18.89
CA ASN A 750 -12.75 14.05 17.58
C ASN A 750 -11.93 14.76 16.50
N GLY A 751 -11.28 15.86 16.86
CA GLY A 751 -10.47 16.67 15.94
C GLY A 751 -9.34 15.88 15.27
N TYR A 752 -8.58 15.09 16.01
CA TYR A 752 -7.50 14.27 15.44
C TYR A 752 -7.99 13.20 14.46
N ALA A 753 -9.17 12.59 14.69
CA ALA A 753 -9.72 11.63 13.75
C ALA A 753 -10.16 12.29 12.44
N ASN A 754 -10.75 13.47 12.52
CA ASN A 754 -11.16 14.24 11.36
C ASN A 754 -9.94 14.68 10.53
N VAL A 755 -8.85 15.08 11.21
CA VAL A 755 -7.58 15.42 10.53
C VAL A 755 -6.95 14.19 9.88
N ALA A 756 -6.97 13.04 10.52
CA ALA A 756 -6.46 11.81 9.91
C ALA A 756 -7.26 11.42 8.66
N ALA A 757 -8.59 11.53 8.71
CA ALA A 757 -9.44 11.30 7.53
C ALA A 757 -9.16 12.31 6.40
N LEU A 758 -9.03 13.60 6.74
CA LEU A 758 -8.69 14.63 5.77
C LEU A 758 -7.29 14.45 5.18
N ALA A 759 -6.31 14.05 6.01
CA ALA A 759 -4.96 13.74 5.59
C ALA A 759 -4.91 12.51 4.66
N ALA A 760 -5.72 11.49 4.94
CA ALA A 760 -5.85 10.31 4.08
C ALA A 760 -6.42 10.67 2.70
N ILE A 761 -7.50 11.46 2.67
CA ILE A 761 -8.09 11.95 1.41
C ILE A 761 -7.07 12.81 0.65
N LEU A 762 -6.41 13.75 1.32
CA LEU A 762 -5.38 14.59 0.69
C LEU A 762 -4.23 13.76 0.13
N ALA A 763 -3.70 12.82 0.90
CA ALA A 763 -2.61 11.95 0.47
C ALA A 763 -3.00 11.12 -0.75
N PHE A 764 -4.21 10.55 -0.77
CA PHE A 764 -4.73 9.82 -1.92
C PHE A 764 -4.80 10.70 -3.18
N LEU A 765 -5.30 11.92 -3.05
CA LEU A 765 -5.37 12.87 -4.16
C LEU A 765 -3.98 13.28 -4.65
N VAL A 766 -3.00 13.45 -3.76
CA VAL A 766 -1.61 13.77 -4.15
C VAL A 766 -0.96 12.62 -4.91
N VAL A 767 -1.13 11.36 -4.49
CA VAL A 767 -0.70 10.20 -5.30
C VAL A 767 -1.42 10.21 -6.64
N GLY A 768 -2.71 10.50 -6.64
CA GLY A 768 -3.55 10.57 -7.83
C GLY A 768 -3.14 11.64 -8.85
N LEU A 769 -2.35 12.66 -8.48
CA LEU A 769 -1.77 13.60 -9.45
C LEU A 769 -0.81 12.92 -10.44
N PHE A 770 -0.28 11.75 -10.08
CA PHE A 770 0.72 11.04 -10.87
C PHE A 770 0.32 9.61 -11.21
N ASP A 771 -0.86 9.15 -10.79
CA ASP A 771 -1.34 7.79 -11.03
C ASP A 771 -2.87 7.73 -11.21
N SER A 772 -3.33 6.70 -11.96
CA SER A 772 -4.75 6.42 -12.20
C SER A 772 -5.32 5.55 -11.07
N LEU A 773 -5.56 6.15 -9.90
CA LEU A 773 -6.00 5.39 -8.72
C LEU A 773 -7.43 4.84 -8.84
N LEU A 774 -8.27 5.43 -9.69
CA LEU A 774 -9.64 4.95 -9.94
C LEU A 774 -9.68 3.66 -10.77
N ASP A 775 -8.57 3.28 -11.40
CA ASP A 775 -8.44 2.02 -12.15
C ASP A 775 -8.31 0.79 -11.23
N VAL A 776 -8.19 0.99 -9.92
CA VAL A 776 -8.05 -0.06 -8.92
C VAL A 776 -9.32 -0.11 -8.06
N PRO A 777 -10.34 -0.91 -8.43
CA PRO A 777 -11.68 -0.86 -7.80
C PRO A 777 -11.67 -1.03 -6.29
N ARG A 778 -10.81 -1.90 -5.76
CA ARG A 778 -10.70 -2.16 -4.32
C ARG A 778 -10.26 -0.91 -3.55
N ILE A 779 -9.22 -0.22 -4.02
CA ILE A 779 -8.70 0.98 -3.37
C ILE A 779 -9.68 2.14 -3.54
N THR A 780 -10.28 2.25 -4.72
CA THR A 780 -11.33 3.23 -5.02
C THR A 780 -12.54 3.06 -4.10
N LEU A 781 -12.97 1.82 -3.85
CA LEU A 781 -14.06 1.54 -2.90
C LEU A 781 -13.68 2.00 -1.47
N LEU A 782 -12.47 1.72 -1.02
CA LEU A 782 -12.01 2.18 0.30
C LEU A 782 -12.00 3.71 0.39
N PHE A 783 -11.52 4.39 -0.64
CA PHE A 783 -11.56 5.84 -0.73
C PHE A 783 -13.00 6.37 -0.66
N TYR A 784 -13.95 5.79 -1.41
CA TYR A 784 -15.36 6.18 -1.34
C TYR A 784 -15.99 5.91 0.02
N LEU A 785 -15.67 4.79 0.66
CA LEU A 785 -16.17 4.52 2.02
C LEU A 785 -15.66 5.54 3.04
N LEU A 786 -14.39 5.96 2.94
CA LEU A 786 -13.84 7.02 3.78
C LEU A 786 -14.51 8.38 3.49
N LEU A 787 -14.72 8.71 2.23
CA LEU A 787 -15.40 9.92 1.80
C LEU A 787 -16.86 9.96 2.30
N LEU A 788 -17.60 8.85 2.13
CA LEU A 788 -18.96 8.72 2.65
C LEU A 788 -18.99 8.83 4.18
N GLY A 789 -18.06 8.17 4.87
CA GLY A 789 -17.91 8.29 6.32
C GLY A 789 -17.70 9.73 6.79
N ALA A 790 -16.93 10.52 6.03
CA ALA A 790 -16.75 11.96 6.30
C ALA A 790 -18.03 12.78 6.13
N LEU A 791 -18.98 12.35 5.31
CA LEU A 791 -20.25 13.02 5.06
C LEU A 791 -21.37 12.69 6.06
N LEU A 792 -21.20 11.69 6.92
CA LEU A 792 -22.22 11.23 7.87
C LEU A 792 -22.46 12.21 9.02
N GLN A 793 -23.71 12.35 9.46
CA GLN A 793 -24.12 13.13 10.60
C GLN A 793 -24.92 12.27 11.59
N PRO A 794 -24.75 12.44 12.91
CA PRO A 794 -25.64 11.82 13.86
C PRO A 794 -27.10 12.20 13.57
N SER A 795 -28.00 11.23 13.63
CA SER A 795 -29.44 11.51 13.66
C SER A 795 -29.75 12.23 14.97
N ALA A 796 -30.64 13.24 14.93
CA ALA A 796 -31.11 13.86 16.16
C ALA A 796 -31.69 12.76 17.06
N PRO A 797 -31.46 12.77 18.40
CA PRO A 797 -32.18 11.89 19.29
C PRO A 797 -33.68 12.13 19.05
N SER A 798 -34.44 11.07 18.84
CA SER A 798 -35.90 11.17 18.87
C SER A 798 -36.28 11.83 20.19
N PRO A 799 -37.15 12.85 20.20
CA PRO A 799 -37.67 13.35 21.46
C PRO A 799 -38.31 12.15 22.17
N THR A 800 -37.64 11.63 23.18
CA THR A 800 -38.28 10.74 24.14
C THR A 800 -39.45 11.53 24.68
N LEU A 801 -40.67 11.06 24.43
CA LEU A 801 -41.87 11.47 25.15
C LEU A 801 -41.50 11.31 26.64
N CYS A 802 -41.14 12.43 27.28
CA CYS A 802 -41.17 12.53 28.70
C CYS A 802 -42.63 12.30 29.08
N HIS A 803 -42.98 11.07 29.41
CA HIS A 803 -44.11 10.84 30.25
C HIS A 803 -43.81 11.56 31.58
N GLU A 804 -44.33 12.75 31.74
CA GLU A 804 -44.53 13.35 33.04
C GLU A 804 -45.38 12.37 33.88
N SER A 805 -44.70 11.57 34.68
CA SER A 805 -45.32 10.96 35.82
C SER A 805 -45.54 12.08 36.83
N THR A 806 -46.72 12.66 36.84
CA THR A 806 -47.24 13.40 38.00
C THR A 806 -47.25 12.45 39.20
N PRO A 807 -46.59 12.79 40.30
CA PRO A 807 -46.75 12.02 41.52
C PRO A 807 -48.15 12.30 42.15
N PRO A 808 -48.74 11.31 42.87
CA PRO A 808 -49.99 11.47 43.57
C PRO A 808 -49.91 12.42 44.77
#